data_ec7fe36a0d467e8a21ad1241daec35bd
#
_entry.id   ec7fe36a0d467e8a21ad1241daec35bd
#
_cell.length_a   1.000
_cell.length_b   1.000
_cell.length_c   1.000
_cell.angle_alpha   90.00
_cell.angle_beta   90.00
_cell.angle_gamma   90.00
#
_symmetry.space_group_name_H-M   'P 1'
#
loop_
_entity.id
_entity.type
_entity.pdbx_description
1 polymer ?
#
loop_
_entity_poly.entity_id
_entity_poly.type
_entity_poly.pdbx_seq_one_letter_code
_entity_poly.pdbx_strand_id
1 'polypeptide(L)'
;MLKWYLLLFFTSLNFSATSQYVIQGKITDTETGDPIPYAAVLIKGTIVGISTDFEGNYKIKSSVIADSINVTYLGYDSFNKKLSQEYNQTINIQLKPSDFEFEGFIFEAGENPAFAIIEKAANFKNSFDKRQLTSYETKNYTKIEIDIDHISEGFSNRKSMQKVTSTLDSIKQLTNDEGDKILPIFFSETLSKYYYRNSPELKKEVVQNTRLSGVGITDGSTISQITGSAFQGYNFNTNWISILEKEFVSPIAEGWRNFYDFDLLDSVIIDNEQHYVLKVYPLRTQDLAFSGTLWINSQNYALQQLDLTISKDANLNFIERIKIQQELKATPSGPMIPIKTRVQIKIGQITPKSAGLLAKFYTSVDSIYVGAPKPSSFFTQNVVLSNNFKKGDDLFWKNNRADPLSIEEIAVLKMVDTLKNIPIIKRYTEGLKFIGSGYLPIGKIDFGPWPGFFNINDIEGVRMGMGVKTNIKFSNKWLLQGYLAYGFKDQNIKYRGSVTRIIDRDRWTTASLSVQREIDQVGLEMENLQENNVFLAASRFGTLRSPYLINNQKLSLQRTFFKGFLVSAELRTNQYDTISNGYDLQSTFNTSEVKLGVRYGKDEIIIIDNNRRISFDPSKWSIVALIYAKGFQWALGDFRYDKLNFYLYQKINVSLLGVSRYELDVGKIFGAVPYGLLKNHLGNEMIFYTSAAFNTMNFNEFTSNQYLSLRYRHFFEGFVLNKIPLIKQLKWRLVANANLLYGNLKEQNLIEHDPTIHDDDYLANLNPFHPNIPYIELGYGVENVFKFFRVDFFHRMNYLDLPAAKPFH
;
A
#
# COMPACT_ATOMS: atom_id res chain seq x y z
N MET A 1 -75.53 4.40 -17.07
CA MET A 1 -75.28 3.29 -16.13
C MET A 1 -73.84 2.88 -16.01
N LEU A 2 -73.06 2.87 -17.10
CA LEU A 2 -71.63 2.44 -17.00
C LEU A 2 -70.69 3.34 -16.11
N LYS A 3 -70.94 4.63 -16.00
CA LYS A 3 -70.18 5.57 -15.18
C LYS A 3 -70.35 5.36 -13.67
N TRP A 4 -71.45 4.78 -13.23
CA TRP A 4 -71.69 4.54 -11.81
C TRP A 4 -71.04 3.23 -11.33
N TYR A 5 -70.84 2.24 -12.20
CA TYR A 5 -70.13 1.01 -11.86
C TYR A 5 -68.65 1.22 -11.79
N LEU A 6 -68.06 2.17 -12.54
CA LEU A 6 -66.67 2.56 -12.42
C LEU A 6 -66.37 3.30 -11.12
N LEU A 7 -67.32 4.10 -10.62
CA LEU A 7 -67.16 4.77 -9.32
C LEU A 7 -67.25 3.83 -8.12
N LEU A 8 -68.10 2.79 -8.21
CA LEU A 8 -68.23 1.76 -7.19
C LEU A 8 -67.03 0.77 -7.17
N PHE A 9 -66.39 0.55 -8.30
CA PHE A 9 -65.19 -0.28 -8.37
C PHE A 9 -63.94 0.43 -7.79
N PHE A 10 -63.87 1.75 -7.87
CA PHE A 10 -62.80 2.53 -7.24
C PHE A 10 -62.94 2.73 -5.75
N THR A 11 -64.15 2.57 -5.17
CA THR A 11 -64.36 2.68 -3.71
C THR A 11 -64.11 1.37 -2.94
N SER A 12 -63.91 0.25 -3.64
CA SER A 12 -63.65 -1.06 -3.04
C SER A 12 -62.14 -1.42 -2.92
N LEU A 13 -61.25 -0.56 -3.41
CA LEU A 13 -59.82 -0.68 -3.14
C LEU A 13 -59.53 -0.14 -1.70
N ASN A 14 -59.88 -0.93 -0.70
CA ASN A 14 -59.38 -0.74 0.66
C ASN A 14 -57.88 -1.00 0.63
N PHE A 15 -57.09 0.04 0.43
CA PHE A 15 -55.67 0.04 0.80
C PHE A 15 -55.62 -0.17 2.32
N SER A 16 -55.44 -1.39 2.77
CA SER A 16 -55.00 -1.70 4.12
C SER A 16 -53.56 -1.14 4.27
N ALA A 17 -53.43 0.13 4.59
CA ALA A 17 -52.23 0.69 5.07
C ALA A 17 -51.88 0.02 6.41
N THR A 18 -51.07 -1.02 6.39
CA THR A 18 -50.51 -1.60 7.60
C THR A 18 -49.59 -0.55 8.21
N SER A 19 -50.09 0.14 9.23
CA SER A 19 -49.28 1.04 10.04
C SER A 19 -48.19 0.21 10.71
N GLN A 20 -46.90 0.53 10.40
CA GLN A 20 -45.76 -0.09 11.05
C GLN A 20 -45.29 0.81 12.20
N TYR A 21 -45.02 0.20 13.38
CA TYR A 21 -44.32 0.85 14.45
C TYR A 21 -42.84 0.96 14.13
N VAL A 22 -42.27 2.16 14.28
CA VAL A 22 -40.85 2.40 14.07
C VAL A 22 -40.21 2.79 15.39
N ILE A 23 -39.31 1.96 15.88
CA ILE A 23 -38.54 2.21 17.11
C ILE A 23 -37.09 2.43 16.65
N GLN A 24 -36.52 3.58 16.93
CA GLN A 24 -35.15 3.90 16.57
C GLN A 24 -34.43 4.62 17.71
N GLY A 25 -33.10 4.63 17.69
CA GLY A 25 -32.32 5.31 18.70
C GLY A 25 -30.84 4.99 18.60
N LYS A 26 -30.10 5.40 19.60
CA LYS A 26 -28.67 5.16 19.72
C LYS A 26 -28.36 4.48 21.03
N ILE A 27 -27.44 3.49 20.99
CA ILE A 27 -26.93 2.80 22.18
C ILE A 27 -25.48 3.23 22.39
N THR A 28 -25.21 3.67 23.64
CA THR A 28 -23.89 4.17 24.03
C THR A 28 -23.47 3.57 25.36
N ASP A 29 -22.19 3.56 25.62
CA ASP A 29 -21.61 3.22 26.91
C ASP A 29 -21.92 4.32 27.94
N THR A 30 -22.28 3.96 29.15
CA THR A 30 -22.63 4.90 30.23
C THR A 30 -21.38 5.65 30.74
N GLU A 31 -20.19 5.04 30.73
CA GLU A 31 -18.99 5.61 31.33
C GLU A 31 -18.21 6.45 30.29
N THR A 32 -18.08 5.94 29.07
CA THR A 32 -17.28 6.61 28.03
C THR A 32 -18.13 7.47 27.10
N GLY A 33 -19.42 7.21 26.98
CA GLY A 33 -20.33 7.84 26.03
C GLY A 33 -20.17 7.35 24.60
N ASP A 34 -19.27 6.36 24.37
CA ASP A 34 -19.00 5.82 23.05
C ASP A 34 -20.19 5.01 22.52
N PRO A 35 -20.38 5.00 21.19
CA PRO A 35 -21.39 4.15 20.58
C PRO A 35 -21.04 2.67 20.75
N ILE A 36 -22.03 1.86 21.11
CA ILE A 36 -21.89 0.41 21.21
C ILE A 36 -22.39 -0.23 19.91
N PRO A 37 -21.49 -0.66 19.04
CA PRO A 37 -21.85 -1.36 17.81
C PRO A 37 -22.27 -2.78 18.12
N TYR A 38 -23.18 -3.32 17.28
CA TYR A 38 -23.65 -4.71 17.33
C TYR A 38 -24.40 -5.11 18.61
N ALA A 39 -24.84 -4.17 19.43
CA ALA A 39 -25.74 -4.49 20.55
C ALA A 39 -27.05 -5.03 19.99
N ALA A 40 -27.50 -6.16 20.52
CA ALA A 40 -28.76 -6.77 20.12
C ALA A 40 -29.93 -6.02 20.75
N VAL A 41 -30.88 -5.56 19.93
CA VAL A 41 -32.09 -4.88 20.32
C VAL A 41 -33.26 -5.74 19.91
N LEU A 42 -33.95 -6.34 20.88
CA LEU A 42 -35.04 -7.31 20.68
C LEU A 42 -36.35 -6.73 21.21
N ILE A 43 -37.42 -6.93 20.48
CA ILE A 43 -38.76 -6.67 20.94
C ILE A 43 -39.16 -7.84 21.83
N LYS A 44 -39.38 -7.58 23.13
CA LYS A 44 -39.69 -8.62 24.12
C LYS A 44 -40.95 -9.39 23.76
N GLY A 45 -40.87 -10.71 23.81
CA GLY A 45 -41.96 -11.63 23.45
C GLY A 45 -42.15 -11.87 21.95
N THR A 46 -41.24 -11.37 21.10
CA THR A 46 -41.22 -11.60 19.66
C THR A 46 -39.85 -12.09 19.20
N ILE A 47 -39.75 -12.52 17.95
CA ILE A 47 -38.49 -12.84 17.29
C ILE A 47 -37.92 -11.63 16.50
N VAL A 48 -38.55 -10.46 16.62
CA VAL A 48 -38.17 -9.25 15.89
C VAL A 48 -37.07 -8.55 16.64
N GLY A 49 -35.91 -8.48 16.04
CA GLY A 49 -34.74 -7.80 16.60
C GLY A 49 -33.81 -7.28 15.51
N ILE A 50 -32.89 -6.45 15.91
CA ILE A 50 -31.83 -5.90 15.07
C ILE A 50 -30.57 -5.67 15.91
N SER A 51 -29.39 -5.68 15.31
CA SER A 51 -28.17 -5.17 15.93
C SER A 51 -28.00 -3.68 15.66
N THR A 52 -27.34 -2.97 16.58
CA THR A 52 -26.89 -1.61 16.30
C THR A 52 -25.84 -1.59 15.20
N ASP A 53 -25.82 -0.52 14.43
CA ASP A 53 -24.74 -0.24 13.47
C ASP A 53 -23.43 0.19 14.18
N PHE A 54 -22.38 0.52 13.42
CA PHE A 54 -21.09 0.96 13.99
C PHE A 54 -21.18 2.22 14.84
N GLU A 55 -22.12 3.09 14.56
CA GLU A 55 -22.40 4.31 15.29
C GLU A 55 -23.33 4.07 16.49
N GLY A 56 -23.68 2.81 16.76
CA GLY A 56 -24.59 2.44 17.82
C GLY A 56 -26.08 2.73 17.54
N ASN A 57 -26.43 3.10 16.29
CA ASN A 57 -27.82 3.39 15.95
C ASN A 57 -28.58 2.11 15.64
N TYR A 58 -29.87 2.09 15.94
CA TYR A 58 -30.79 1.03 15.59
C TYR A 58 -32.12 1.57 15.07
N LYS A 59 -32.79 0.79 14.23
CA LYS A 59 -34.12 1.11 13.71
C LYS A 59 -34.91 -0.16 13.44
N ILE A 60 -35.85 -0.44 14.32
CA ILE A 60 -36.73 -1.62 14.20
C ILE A 60 -38.07 -1.19 13.63
N LYS A 61 -38.58 -1.96 12.69
CA LYS A 61 -39.95 -1.85 12.16
C LYS A 61 -40.75 -3.05 12.61
N SER A 62 -41.90 -2.84 13.28
CA SER A 62 -42.78 -3.90 13.73
C SER A 62 -44.21 -3.68 13.28
N SER A 63 -44.88 -4.71 12.87
CA SER A 63 -46.33 -4.72 12.60
C SER A 63 -47.16 -4.98 13.87
N VAL A 64 -46.50 -5.34 14.97
CA VAL A 64 -47.11 -5.68 16.27
C VAL A 64 -46.76 -4.61 17.29
N ILE A 65 -47.74 -4.20 18.11
CA ILE A 65 -47.49 -3.35 19.25
C ILE A 65 -46.61 -4.11 20.25
N ALA A 66 -45.45 -3.56 20.57
CA ALA A 66 -44.50 -4.12 21.49
C ALA A 66 -44.59 -3.45 22.86
N ASP A 67 -44.59 -4.25 23.92
CA ASP A 67 -44.65 -3.71 25.30
C ASP A 67 -43.31 -3.15 25.76
N SER A 68 -42.21 -3.75 25.31
CA SER A 68 -40.86 -3.37 25.72
C SER A 68 -39.80 -3.87 24.74
N ILE A 69 -38.65 -3.21 24.73
CA ILE A 69 -37.44 -3.67 24.09
C ILE A 69 -36.45 -4.15 25.14
N ASN A 70 -35.72 -5.19 24.80
CA ASN A 70 -34.56 -5.68 25.54
C ASN A 70 -33.30 -5.40 24.71
N VAL A 71 -32.30 -4.84 25.38
CA VAL A 71 -30.99 -4.58 24.74
C VAL A 71 -29.95 -5.37 25.52
N THR A 72 -29.16 -6.14 24.77
CA THR A 72 -28.05 -6.92 25.31
C THR A 72 -26.78 -6.70 24.50
N TYR A 73 -25.68 -6.63 25.21
CA TYR A 73 -24.35 -6.58 24.62
C TYR A 73 -23.35 -7.26 25.55
N LEU A 74 -22.40 -7.95 25.01
CA LEU A 74 -21.41 -8.70 25.77
C LEU A 74 -20.55 -7.78 26.64
N GLY A 75 -20.43 -8.10 27.93
CA GLY A 75 -19.71 -7.26 28.90
C GLY A 75 -20.51 -6.08 29.42
N TYR A 76 -21.82 -6.04 29.17
CA TYR A 76 -22.73 -5.00 29.66
C TYR A 76 -23.96 -5.61 30.31
N ASP A 77 -24.52 -4.89 31.27
CA ASP A 77 -25.78 -5.25 31.88
C ASP A 77 -26.91 -5.17 30.84
N SER A 78 -27.81 -6.14 30.84
CA SER A 78 -28.99 -6.13 29.97
C SER A 78 -29.95 -4.99 30.35
N PHE A 79 -30.44 -4.29 29.35
CA PHE A 79 -31.32 -3.14 29.55
C PHE A 79 -32.72 -3.40 29.00
N ASN A 80 -33.75 -3.18 29.81
CA ASN A 80 -35.16 -3.32 29.42
C ASN A 80 -35.85 -1.97 29.45
N LYS A 81 -36.53 -1.59 28.37
CA LYS A 81 -37.31 -0.34 28.26
C LYS A 81 -38.73 -0.62 27.82
N LYS A 82 -39.72 -0.15 28.61
CA LYS A 82 -41.11 -0.15 28.17
C LYS A 82 -41.32 0.83 27.03
N LEU A 83 -42.10 0.46 26.04
CA LEU A 83 -42.45 1.27 24.87
C LEU A 83 -43.76 2.03 25.10
N SER A 84 -43.89 3.16 24.46
CA SER A 84 -45.18 3.88 24.38
C SER A 84 -46.02 3.28 23.21
N GLN A 85 -47.29 3.66 23.13
CA GLN A 85 -48.14 3.24 21.99
C GLN A 85 -47.99 4.13 20.74
N GLU A 86 -46.99 4.98 20.72
CA GLU A 86 -46.73 5.86 19.55
C GLU A 86 -46.14 5.07 18.39
N TYR A 87 -46.54 5.41 17.16
CA TYR A 87 -46.06 4.74 15.94
C TYR A 87 -44.59 4.99 15.64
N ASN A 88 -44.03 6.13 16.07
CA ASN A 88 -42.64 6.48 15.90
C ASN A 88 -42.01 6.88 17.21
N GLN A 89 -41.05 6.10 17.71
CA GLN A 89 -40.35 6.34 18.96
C GLN A 89 -38.86 6.42 18.76
N THR A 90 -38.23 7.46 19.34
CA THR A 90 -36.78 7.58 19.40
C THR A 90 -36.32 7.35 20.82
N ILE A 91 -35.59 6.26 21.06
CA ILE A 91 -35.17 5.81 22.40
C ILE A 91 -33.64 5.65 22.38
N ASN A 92 -32.93 6.59 22.99
CA ASN A 92 -31.50 6.46 23.21
C ASN A 92 -31.27 5.71 24.53
N ILE A 93 -30.32 4.75 24.52
CA ILE A 93 -30.05 3.84 25.62
C ILE A 93 -28.57 3.91 25.97
N GLN A 94 -28.28 3.96 27.26
CA GLN A 94 -26.94 3.86 27.79
C GLN A 94 -26.81 2.52 28.49
N LEU A 95 -25.89 1.68 28.04
CA LEU A 95 -25.60 0.41 28.73
C LEU A 95 -24.45 0.60 29.71
N LYS A 96 -24.60 -0.02 30.87
CA LYS A 96 -23.56 -0.01 31.89
C LYS A 96 -22.65 -1.22 31.70
N PRO A 97 -21.31 -1.04 31.69
CA PRO A 97 -20.38 -2.16 31.73
C PRO A 97 -20.71 -3.09 32.92
N SER A 98 -20.74 -4.38 32.68
CA SER A 98 -21.02 -5.38 33.70
C SER A 98 -19.72 -5.74 34.44
N ASP A 99 -19.74 -5.68 35.75
CA ASP A 99 -18.65 -6.14 36.64
C ASP A 99 -18.56 -7.67 36.72
N PHE A 100 -19.37 -8.43 35.96
CA PHE A 100 -19.32 -9.88 35.94
C PHE A 100 -18.00 -10.38 35.33
N GLU A 101 -17.13 -10.87 36.20
CA GLU A 101 -16.18 -11.92 35.80
C GLU A 101 -17.03 -13.11 35.33
N PHE A 102 -16.87 -13.52 34.08
CA PHE A 102 -17.50 -14.73 33.58
C PHE A 102 -17.05 -15.90 34.45
N GLU A 103 -17.97 -16.50 35.19
CA GLU A 103 -17.77 -17.84 35.70
C GLU A 103 -17.49 -18.71 34.48
N GLY A 104 -16.26 -19.20 34.36
CA GLY A 104 -15.84 -20.00 33.22
C GLY A 104 -16.83 -21.13 33.01
N PHE A 105 -17.40 -21.24 31.82
CA PHE A 105 -18.22 -22.38 31.47
C PHE A 105 -17.38 -23.64 31.71
N ILE A 106 -17.73 -24.44 32.70
CA ILE A 106 -17.14 -25.75 32.92
C ILE A 106 -17.70 -26.63 31.82
N PHE A 107 -16.91 -26.81 30.77
CA PHE A 107 -17.23 -27.80 29.72
C PHE A 107 -17.09 -29.18 30.33
N GLU A 108 -18.18 -29.95 30.44
CA GLU A 108 -18.11 -31.38 30.53
C GLU A 108 -17.29 -31.90 29.34
N ALA A 109 -16.57 -33.02 29.56
CA ALA A 109 -15.60 -33.60 28.63
C ALA A 109 -16.21 -33.88 27.24
N GLY A 110 -16.19 -32.86 26.36
CA GLY A 110 -16.64 -32.89 24.96
C GLY A 110 -15.84 -31.89 24.11
N GLU A 111 -15.86 -32.07 22.81
CA GLU A 111 -15.22 -31.11 21.90
C GLU A 111 -15.94 -29.76 21.99
N ASN A 112 -15.16 -28.66 22.04
CA ASN A 112 -15.71 -27.29 22.13
C ASN A 112 -16.70 -27.04 20.96
N PRO A 113 -17.98 -26.70 21.24
CA PRO A 113 -19.00 -26.51 20.21
C PRO A 113 -18.67 -25.42 19.20
N ALA A 114 -17.87 -24.43 19.58
CA ALA A 114 -17.38 -23.39 18.68
C ALA A 114 -16.56 -23.99 17.51
N PHE A 115 -15.81 -25.08 17.76
CA PHE A 115 -14.98 -25.70 16.74
C PHE A 115 -15.80 -26.29 15.59
N ALA A 116 -16.92 -26.93 15.90
CA ALA A 116 -17.81 -27.49 14.89
C ALA A 116 -18.46 -26.40 14.01
N ILE A 117 -18.76 -25.24 14.61
CA ILE A 117 -19.32 -24.10 13.88
C ILE A 117 -18.26 -23.51 12.96
N ILE A 118 -17.04 -23.24 13.46
CA ILE A 118 -15.95 -22.67 12.68
C ILE A 118 -15.51 -23.63 11.58
N GLU A 119 -15.46 -24.94 11.82
CA GLU A 119 -15.12 -25.91 10.80
C GLU A 119 -16.11 -25.89 9.62
N LYS A 120 -17.40 -25.79 9.91
CA LYS A 120 -18.43 -25.61 8.87
C LYS A 120 -18.28 -24.27 8.15
N ALA A 121 -18.05 -23.17 8.86
CA ALA A 121 -17.81 -21.87 8.26
C ALA A 121 -16.57 -21.90 7.34
N ALA A 122 -15.47 -22.53 7.76
CA ALA A 122 -14.27 -22.70 6.98
C ALA A 122 -14.50 -23.55 5.73
N ASN A 123 -15.29 -24.62 5.83
CA ASN A 123 -15.60 -25.50 4.70
C ASN A 123 -16.51 -24.79 3.66
N PHE A 124 -17.46 -23.99 4.09
CA PHE A 124 -18.40 -23.29 3.23
C PHE A 124 -17.93 -21.89 2.75
N LYS A 125 -16.87 -21.31 3.32
CA LYS A 125 -16.43 -19.95 3.03
C LYS A 125 -16.25 -19.63 1.55
N ASN A 126 -15.83 -20.64 0.74
CA ASN A 126 -15.62 -20.44 -0.70
C ASN A 126 -16.93 -20.11 -1.45
N SER A 127 -18.08 -20.68 -1.02
CA SER A 127 -19.37 -20.38 -1.63
C SER A 127 -19.85 -18.96 -1.32
N PHE A 128 -19.38 -18.36 -0.22
CA PHE A 128 -19.69 -17.01 0.20
C PHE A 128 -18.69 -15.98 -0.24
N ASP A 129 -17.58 -16.39 -0.88
CA ASP A 129 -16.56 -15.48 -1.35
C ASP A 129 -17.10 -14.62 -2.52
N LYS A 130 -17.04 -13.30 -2.36
CA LYS A 130 -17.44 -12.33 -3.39
C LYS A 130 -16.72 -12.52 -4.74
N ARG A 131 -15.57 -13.21 -4.75
CA ARG A 131 -14.81 -13.53 -5.97
C ARG A 131 -15.49 -14.61 -6.82
N GLN A 132 -16.49 -15.32 -6.30
CA GLN A 132 -17.32 -16.25 -7.08
C GLN A 132 -18.28 -15.51 -8.04
N LEU A 133 -18.57 -14.24 -7.76
CA LEU A 133 -19.38 -13.42 -8.66
C LEU A 133 -18.61 -13.15 -9.96
N THR A 134 -19.26 -13.37 -11.09
CA THR A 134 -18.67 -13.05 -12.41
C THR A 134 -18.32 -11.58 -12.51
N SER A 135 -19.20 -10.70 -12.00
CA SER A 135 -18.95 -9.27 -11.85
C SER A 135 -19.95 -8.64 -10.89
N TYR A 136 -19.57 -7.54 -10.28
CA TYR A 136 -20.47 -6.68 -9.53
C TYR A 136 -20.03 -5.22 -9.59
N GLU A 137 -20.98 -4.35 -9.38
CA GLU A 137 -20.78 -2.90 -9.27
C GLU A 137 -21.38 -2.44 -7.94
N THR A 138 -20.68 -1.53 -7.26
CA THR A 138 -21.18 -0.90 -6.03
C THR A 138 -21.03 0.61 -6.09
N LYS A 139 -21.96 1.31 -5.44
CA LYS A 139 -21.84 2.74 -5.19
C LYS A 139 -21.43 2.91 -3.74
N ASN A 140 -20.26 3.51 -3.54
CA ASN A 140 -19.61 3.58 -2.24
C ASN A 140 -19.53 5.01 -1.74
N TYR A 141 -19.75 5.18 -0.44
CA TYR A 141 -19.45 6.37 0.31
C TYR A 141 -18.30 6.03 1.27
N THR A 142 -17.21 6.77 1.19
CA THR A 142 -16.02 6.54 2.01
C THR A 142 -15.67 7.80 2.81
N LYS A 143 -15.42 7.63 4.11
CA LYS A 143 -14.86 8.67 5.01
C LYS A 143 -13.48 8.25 5.46
N ILE A 144 -12.57 9.23 5.57
CA ILE A 144 -11.25 9.03 6.15
C ILE A 144 -10.94 10.20 7.07
N GLU A 145 -10.49 9.84 8.25
CA GLU A 145 -10.02 10.78 9.27
C GLU A 145 -8.63 10.34 9.70
N ILE A 146 -7.73 11.30 9.85
CA ILE A 146 -6.39 11.07 10.42
C ILE A 146 -6.18 12.09 11.53
N ASP A 147 -5.87 11.57 12.70
CA ASP A 147 -5.67 12.35 13.91
C ASP A 147 -4.24 12.17 14.41
N ILE A 148 -3.69 13.20 15.01
CA ILE A 148 -2.55 13.07 15.91
C ILE A 148 -3.10 12.54 17.23
N ASP A 149 -2.50 11.47 17.72
CA ASP A 149 -2.84 10.78 18.96
C ASP A 149 -1.67 10.84 19.94
N HIS A 150 -1.92 10.65 21.25
CA HIS A 150 -0.88 10.71 22.28
C HIS A 150 0.01 11.97 22.18
N ILE A 151 -0.60 13.14 22.34
CA ILE A 151 0.12 14.42 22.30
C ILE A 151 0.94 14.56 23.57
N SER A 152 2.24 14.26 23.51
CA SER A 152 3.13 14.38 24.66
C SER A 152 3.29 15.84 25.13
N GLU A 153 3.50 16.06 26.42
CA GLU A 153 3.79 17.40 26.94
C GLU A 153 4.99 18.05 26.25
N GLY A 154 6.02 17.27 25.92
CA GLY A 154 7.19 17.74 25.17
C GLY A 154 6.87 18.18 23.74
N PHE A 155 5.79 17.66 23.14
CA PHE A 155 5.27 18.10 21.85
C PHE A 155 4.43 19.39 22.01
N SER A 156 3.57 19.43 22.99
CA SER A 156 2.69 20.56 23.30
C SER A 156 3.47 21.82 23.68
N ASN A 157 4.55 21.66 24.45
CA ASN A 157 5.36 22.77 24.95
C ASN A 157 6.32 23.39 23.91
N ARG A 158 6.41 22.84 22.70
CA ARG A 158 7.17 23.48 21.63
C ARG A 158 6.52 24.83 21.27
N LYS A 159 7.36 25.90 21.21
CA LYS A 159 6.90 27.26 20.81
C LYS A 159 6.04 27.25 19.54
N SER A 160 6.32 26.31 18.62
CA SER A 160 5.58 26.12 17.39
C SER A 160 4.17 25.56 17.61
N MET A 161 3.97 24.80 18.68
CA MET A 161 2.70 24.11 18.97
C MET A 161 1.82 24.86 19.99
N GLN A 162 2.38 25.79 20.75
CA GLN A 162 1.64 26.56 21.75
C GLN A 162 0.44 27.32 21.18
N LYS A 163 0.58 27.82 19.95
CA LYS A 163 -0.54 28.48 19.25
C LYS A 163 -1.61 27.48 18.77
N VAL A 164 -1.22 26.25 18.49
CA VAL A 164 -2.13 25.17 18.14
C VAL A 164 -2.88 24.69 19.37
N THR A 165 -2.15 24.44 20.48
CA THR A 165 -2.75 24.00 21.74
C THR A 165 -3.71 25.04 22.33
N SER A 166 -3.37 26.33 22.29
CA SER A 166 -4.27 27.42 22.74
C SER A 166 -5.55 27.51 21.87
N THR A 167 -5.47 27.16 20.59
CA THR A 167 -6.64 27.06 19.72
C THR A 167 -7.48 25.81 20.06
N LEU A 168 -6.83 24.73 20.45
CA LEU A 168 -7.49 23.49 20.88
C LEU A 168 -8.24 23.66 22.19
N ASP A 169 -7.67 24.41 23.15
CA ASP A 169 -8.31 24.68 24.44
C ASP A 169 -9.61 25.50 24.30
N SER A 170 -9.78 26.21 23.20
CA SER A 170 -10.98 26.98 22.86
C SER A 170 -12.05 26.18 22.13
N ILE A 171 -11.76 24.96 21.66
CA ILE A 171 -12.67 24.07 20.93
C ILE A 171 -12.99 22.86 21.82
N LYS A 172 -14.20 22.30 21.68
CA LYS A 172 -14.57 21.05 22.37
C LYS A 172 -13.47 20.00 22.18
N GLN A 173 -12.89 19.53 23.27
CA GLN A 173 -11.84 18.50 23.21
C GLN A 173 -12.43 17.23 22.57
N LEU A 174 -11.75 16.75 21.54
CA LEU A 174 -12.04 15.45 20.93
C LEU A 174 -11.12 14.39 21.55
N THR A 175 -11.68 13.23 21.82
CA THR A 175 -10.99 12.09 22.43
C THR A 175 -11.09 10.88 21.51
N ASN A 176 -10.12 9.97 21.61
CA ASN A 176 -10.21 8.65 21.01
C ASN A 176 -11.06 7.70 21.89
N ASP A 177 -11.23 6.44 21.46
CA ASP A 177 -11.99 5.40 22.19
C ASP A 177 -11.38 5.06 23.57
N GLU A 178 -10.17 5.52 23.89
CA GLU A 178 -9.45 5.31 25.16
C GLU A 178 -9.50 6.57 26.06
N GLY A 179 -10.18 7.61 25.60
CA GLY A 179 -10.29 8.89 26.32
C GLY A 179 -9.09 9.84 26.13
N ASP A 180 -8.10 9.47 25.32
CA ASP A 180 -6.94 10.32 25.03
C ASP A 180 -7.31 11.46 24.09
N LYS A 181 -6.73 12.64 24.32
CA LYS A 181 -6.94 13.80 23.45
C LYS A 181 -6.36 13.57 22.07
N ILE A 182 -7.17 13.81 21.04
CA ILE A 182 -6.77 13.73 19.63
C ILE A 182 -6.82 15.10 18.96
N LEU A 183 -5.96 15.27 17.94
CA LEU A 183 -5.92 16.44 17.08
C LEU A 183 -6.15 16.02 15.63
N PRO A 184 -7.34 16.20 15.08
CA PRO A 184 -7.61 15.91 13.69
C PRO A 184 -6.79 16.80 12.75
N ILE A 185 -6.07 16.14 11.82
CA ILE A 185 -5.24 16.84 10.83
C ILE A 185 -5.74 16.63 9.40
N PHE A 186 -6.60 15.63 9.20
CA PHE A 186 -7.12 15.30 7.88
C PHE A 186 -8.52 14.71 7.97
N PHE A 187 -9.40 15.15 7.08
CA PHE A 187 -10.72 14.58 6.89
C PHE A 187 -11.08 14.56 5.40
N SER A 188 -11.62 13.45 4.91
CA SER A 188 -12.15 13.37 3.55
C SER A 188 -13.43 12.57 3.46
N GLU A 189 -14.28 12.98 2.51
CA GLU A 189 -15.47 12.27 2.07
C GLU A 189 -15.38 12.01 0.57
N THR A 190 -15.73 10.81 0.14
CA THR A 190 -15.65 10.40 -1.27
C THR A 190 -16.88 9.60 -1.66
N LEU A 191 -17.50 9.95 -2.78
CA LEU A 191 -18.49 9.13 -3.48
C LEU A 191 -17.84 8.52 -4.70
N SER A 192 -17.93 7.20 -4.83
CA SER A 192 -17.31 6.46 -5.91
C SER A 192 -18.20 5.33 -6.41
N LYS A 193 -17.91 4.85 -7.63
CA LYS A 193 -18.41 3.58 -8.15
C LYS A 193 -17.26 2.60 -8.23
N TYR A 194 -17.45 1.43 -7.64
CA TYR A 194 -16.50 0.35 -7.68
C TYR A 194 -17.01 -0.75 -8.61
N TYR A 195 -16.11 -1.27 -9.44
CA TYR A 195 -16.36 -2.30 -10.43
C TYR A 195 -15.42 -3.48 -10.20
N TYR A 196 -15.98 -4.65 -10.18
CA TYR A 196 -15.27 -5.92 -10.08
C TYR A 196 -15.63 -6.84 -11.23
N ARG A 197 -14.65 -7.59 -11.70
CA ARG A 197 -14.78 -8.67 -12.69
C ARG A 197 -13.88 -9.82 -12.27
N ASN A 198 -14.37 -11.07 -12.32
CA ASN A 198 -13.63 -12.24 -11.88
C ASN A 198 -12.63 -12.74 -12.95
N SER A 199 -13.06 -12.91 -14.21
CA SER A 199 -12.22 -13.59 -15.22
C SER A 199 -11.88 -12.66 -16.40
N PRO A 200 -10.63 -12.14 -16.50
CA PRO A 200 -9.60 -12.12 -15.47
C PRO A 200 -10.02 -11.25 -14.27
N GLU A 201 -9.46 -11.49 -13.08
CA GLU A 201 -9.73 -10.67 -11.89
C GLU A 201 -9.25 -9.24 -12.11
N LEU A 202 -10.20 -8.31 -12.21
CA LEU A 202 -9.94 -6.89 -12.44
C LEU A 202 -10.83 -6.05 -11.54
N LYS A 203 -10.26 -4.93 -11.06
CA LYS A 203 -10.92 -3.98 -10.16
C LYS A 203 -10.71 -2.57 -10.67
N LYS A 204 -11.77 -1.75 -10.57
CA LYS A 204 -11.68 -0.32 -10.88
C LYS A 204 -12.60 0.47 -9.99
N GLU A 205 -12.09 1.58 -9.48
CA GLU A 205 -12.88 2.57 -8.78
C GLU A 205 -12.92 3.87 -9.55
N VAL A 206 -14.11 4.42 -9.73
CA VAL A 206 -14.36 5.69 -10.40
C VAL A 206 -14.85 6.69 -9.35
N VAL A 207 -13.98 7.58 -8.92
CA VAL A 207 -14.29 8.64 -7.96
C VAL A 207 -15.16 9.69 -8.65
N GLN A 208 -16.37 9.90 -8.15
CA GLN A 208 -17.35 10.84 -8.70
C GLN A 208 -17.25 12.20 -8.04
N ASN A 209 -17.22 12.22 -6.72
CA ASN A 209 -17.15 13.43 -5.92
C ASN A 209 -16.23 13.22 -4.74
N THR A 210 -15.52 14.26 -4.34
CA THR A 210 -14.72 14.27 -3.12
C THR A 210 -14.81 15.60 -2.40
N ARG A 211 -14.85 15.54 -1.09
CA ARG A 211 -14.56 16.66 -0.20
C ARG A 211 -13.33 16.32 0.60
N LEU A 212 -12.40 17.23 0.66
CA LEU A 212 -11.15 17.01 1.32
C LEU A 212 -10.74 18.24 2.11
N SER A 213 -10.49 18.05 3.38
CA SER A 213 -9.90 19.05 4.25
C SER A 213 -8.71 18.42 4.96
N GLY A 214 -7.55 19.04 4.90
CA GLY A 214 -6.36 18.50 5.51
C GLY A 214 -5.23 19.50 5.60
N VAL A 215 -4.46 19.35 6.64
CA VAL A 215 -3.27 20.13 6.89
C VAL A 215 -2.20 19.79 5.85
N GLY A 216 -1.81 20.79 5.05
CA GLY A 216 -0.77 20.63 4.04
C GLY A 216 -1.18 19.87 2.78
N ILE A 217 -2.45 19.54 2.60
CA ILE A 217 -2.95 18.87 1.41
C ILE A 217 -3.56 19.93 0.48
N THR A 218 -2.89 20.16 -0.65
CA THR A 218 -3.32 21.15 -1.63
C THR A 218 -4.05 20.53 -2.82
N ASP A 219 -3.76 19.26 -3.11
CA ASP A 219 -4.40 18.51 -4.18
C ASP A 219 -4.94 17.18 -3.64
N GLY A 220 -6.26 17.03 -3.73
CA GLY A 220 -6.97 15.84 -3.26
C GLY A 220 -6.95 14.68 -4.25
N SER A 221 -6.45 14.85 -5.47
CA SER A 221 -6.54 13.82 -6.51
C SER A 221 -5.78 12.55 -6.14
N THR A 222 -4.55 12.68 -5.68
CA THR A 222 -3.71 11.54 -5.26
C THR A 222 -4.28 10.88 -4.00
N ILE A 223 -4.68 11.68 -3.02
CA ILE A 223 -5.24 11.17 -1.78
C ILE A 223 -6.56 10.47 -2.04
N SER A 224 -7.44 11.04 -2.86
CA SER A 224 -8.68 10.37 -3.26
C SER A 224 -8.43 9.03 -3.96
N GLN A 225 -7.34 8.88 -4.68
CA GLN A 225 -6.93 7.62 -5.29
C GLN A 225 -6.38 6.62 -4.27
N ILE A 226 -5.60 7.10 -3.28
CA ILE A 226 -5.04 6.25 -2.22
C ILE A 226 -6.13 5.85 -1.21
N THR A 227 -7.11 6.70 -0.98
CA THR A 227 -8.14 6.55 0.05
C THR A 227 -9.42 5.89 -0.45
N GLY A 228 -9.40 5.39 -1.67
CA GLY A 228 -10.55 4.69 -2.24
C GLY A 228 -10.87 3.37 -1.52
N SER A 229 -12.09 2.87 -1.74
CA SER A 229 -12.56 1.60 -1.17
C SER A 229 -11.71 0.39 -1.57
N ALA A 230 -10.89 0.51 -2.62
CA ALA A 230 -9.96 -0.52 -3.06
C ALA A 230 -8.93 -0.91 -1.99
N PHE A 231 -8.55 0.04 -1.12
CA PHE A 231 -7.62 -0.21 -0.01
C PHE A 231 -8.25 -0.91 1.20
N GLN A 232 -9.56 -0.93 1.28
CA GLN A 232 -10.31 -1.54 2.38
C GLN A 232 -10.95 -2.88 1.98
N GLY A 233 -10.52 -3.42 0.87
CA GLY A 233 -11.10 -4.63 0.25
C GLY A 233 -10.79 -5.93 0.99
N TYR A 234 -10.77 -5.93 2.34
CA TYR A 234 -10.56 -7.13 3.13
C TYR A 234 -11.64 -8.17 2.86
N ASN A 235 -11.22 -9.41 2.64
CA ASN A 235 -12.09 -10.54 2.37
C ASN A 235 -11.76 -11.69 3.32
N PHE A 236 -12.54 -11.84 4.37
CA PHE A 236 -12.30 -12.87 5.38
C PHE A 236 -12.70 -14.27 4.93
N ASN A 237 -13.38 -14.42 3.79
CA ASN A 237 -13.59 -15.73 3.16
C ASN A 237 -12.34 -16.28 2.46
N THR A 238 -11.20 -15.57 2.48
CA THR A 238 -9.90 -16.09 2.04
C THR A 238 -9.12 -16.66 3.20
N ASN A 239 -8.10 -17.49 2.93
CA ASN A 239 -7.23 -18.01 3.99
C ASN A 239 -6.31 -16.92 4.57
N TRP A 240 -5.91 -15.96 3.74
CA TRP A 240 -4.94 -14.92 4.09
C TRP A 240 -5.48 -13.54 3.72
N ILE A 241 -5.27 -12.59 4.62
CA ILE A 241 -5.69 -11.19 4.46
C ILE A 241 -4.45 -10.32 4.51
N SER A 242 -4.19 -9.59 3.42
CA SER A 242 -3.05 -8.68 3.34
C SER A 242 -3.38 -7.35 4.02
N ILE A 243 -2.61 -7.00 5.04
CA ILE A 243 -2.71 -5.75 5.80
C ILE A 243 -1.31 -5.19 5.97
N LEU A 244 -1.04 -3.97 5.51
CA LEU A 244 0.28 -3.32 5.60
C LEU A 244 1.41 -4.23 5.08
N GLU A 245 1.20 -4.85 3.92
CA GLU A 245 2.13 -5.80 3.26
C GLU A 245 2.41 -7.11 4.04
N LYS A 246 1.72 -7.34 5.17
CA LYS A 246 1.79 -8.56 5.95
C LYS A 246 0.54 -9.42 5.74
N GLU A 247 0.71 -10.74 5.74
CA GLU A 247 -0.38 -11.68 5.52
C GLU A 247 -0.89 -12.22 6.85
N PHE A 248 -2.13 -11.90 7.16
CA PHE A 248 -2.83 -12.35 8.37
C PHE A 248 -3.72 -13.53 8.07
N VAL A 249 -3.75 -14.49 8.99
CA VAL A 249 -4.62 -15.66 8.85
C VAL A 249 -6.06 -15.28 9.14
N SER A 250 -6.99 -15.66 8.26
CA SER A 250 -8.42 -15.50 8.55
C SER A 250 -8.86 -16.41 9.70
N PRO A 251 -9.75 -15.97 10.60
CA PRO A 251 -10.31 -16.85 11.63
C PRO A 251 -11.05 -18.07 11.08
N ILE A 252 -11.57 -17.99 9.86
CA ILE A 252 -12.21 -19.11 9.14
C ILE A 252 -11.32 -19.69 8.03
N ALA A 253 -9.98 -19.56 8.15
CA ALA A 253 -9.04 -20.15 7.19
C ALA A 253 -9.02 -21.68 7.27
N GLU A 254 -8.62 -22.34 6.20
CA GLU A 254 -8.19 -23.74 6.28
C GLU A 254 -6.99 -23.86 7.22
N GLY A 255 -7.04 -24.78 8.17
CA GLY A 255 -5.98 -24.94 9.18
C GLY A 255 -6.02 -23.90 10.31
N TRP A 256 -7.12 -23.23 10.53
CA TRP A 256 -7.33 -22.28 11.62
C TRP A 256 -6.92 -22.79 13.00
N ARG A 257 -7.06 -24.12 13.27
CA ARG A 257 -6.67 -24.78 14.52
C ARG A 257 -5.19 -24.57 14.91
N ASN A 258 -4.33 -24.20 13.97
CA ASN A 258 -2.92 -23.92 14.24
C ASN A 258 -2.69 -22.48 14.75
N PHE A 259 -3.71 -21.61 14.65
CA PHE A 259 -3.60 -20.19 14.93
C PHE A 259 -4.57 -19.70 15.99
N TYR A 260 -5.75 -20.33 16.10
CA TYR A 260 -6.86 -19.79 16.86
C TYR A 260 -7.49 -20.77 17.82
N ASP A 261 -8.01 -20.22 18.92
CA ASP A 261 -8.98 -20.83 19.80
C ASP A 261 -10.27 -20.00 19.77
N PHE A 262 -11.41 -20.62 20.11
CA PHE A 262 -12.74 -20.00 20.00
C PHE A 262 -13.61 -20.35 21.20
N ASP A 263 -14.46 -19.40 21.63
CA ASP A 263 -15.54 -19.62 22.55
C ASP A 263 -16.88 -19.29 21.89
N LEU A 264 -17.88 -20.14 22.08
CA LEU A 264 -19.26 -19.82 21.74
C LEU A 264 -19.83 -19.00 22.90
N LEU A 265 -20.13 -17.73 22.65
CA LEU A 265 -20.60 -16.81 23.66
C LEU A 265 -22.14 -16.83 23.79
N ASP A 266 -22.82 -16.73 22.64
CA ASP A 266 -24.27 -16.56 22.58
C ASP A 266 -24.81 -16.90 21.19
N SER A 267 -26.12 -16.78 21.02
CA SER A 267 -26.77 -16.73 19.71
C SER A 267 -27.77 -15.56 19.69
N VAL A 268 -27.69 -14.75 18.62
CA VAL A 268 -28.49 -13.54 18.44
C VAL A 268 -29.29 -13.59 17.15
N ILE A 269 -30.38 -12.84 17.08
CA ILE A 269 -31.19 -12.70 15.87
C ILE A 269 -30.83 -11.39 15.19
N ILE A 270 -30.37 -11.50 13.93
CA ILE A 270 -30.04 -10.35 13.06
C ILE A 270 -30.88 -10.53 11.79
N ASP A 271 -31.63 -9.51 11.39
CA ASP A 271 -32.50 -9.54 10.20
C ASP A 271 -33.42 -10.78 10.13
N ASN A 272 -33.98 -11.21 11.27
CA ASN A 272 -34.84 -12.39 11.46
C ASN A 272 -34.14 -13.74 11.27
N GLU A 273 -32.82 -13.80 11.21
CA GLU A 273 -32.04 -15.03 11.16
C GLU A 273 -31.19 -15.19 12.42
N GLN A 274 -31.09 -16.42 12.93
CA GLN A 274 -30.27 -16.72 14.10
C GLN A 274 -28.80 -16.79 13.71
N HIS A 275 -27.91 -16.16 14.53
CA HIS A 275 -26.48 -16.16 14.35
C HIS A 275 -25.77 -16.59 15.63
N TYR A 276 -24.75 -17.43 15.47
CA TYR A 276 -23.84 -17.75 16.57
C TYR A 276 -22.87 -16.60 16.78
N VAL A 277 -22.64 -16.22 18.01
CA VAL A 277 -21.65 -15.23 18.42
C VAL A 277 -20.43 -15.95 18.96
N LEU A 278 -19.32 -15.86 18.28
CA LEU A 278 -18.09 -16.55 18.60
C LEU A 278 -16.99 -15.56 18.92
N LYS A 279 -16.33 -15.75 20.06
CA LYS A 279 -15.10 -15.05 20.38
C LYS A 279 -13.91 -15.82 19.84
N VAL A 280 -12.95 -15.11 19.24
CA VAL A 280 -11.74 -15.67 18.64
C VAL A 280 -10.51 -15.13 19.33
N TYR A 281 -9.54 -15.98 19.59
CA TYR A 281 -8.26 -15.66 20.21
C TYR A 281 -7.12 -16.28 19.41
N PRO A 282 -6.00 -15.55 19.20
CA PRO A 282 -4.80 -16.17 18.66
C PRO A 282 -4.16 -17.08 19.71
N LEU A 283 -3.76 -18.28 19.33
CA LEU A 283 -3.00 -19.20 20.21
C LEU A 283 -1.69 -18.57 20.70
N ARG A 284 -1.13 -17.68 19.94
CA ARG A 284 0.08 -16.89 20.26
C ARG A 284 -0.15 -15.44 19.90
N THR A 285 -0.04 -14.56 20.87
CA THR A 285 -0.33 -13.14 20.73
C THR A 285 0.58 -12.40 19.75
N GLN A 286 1.78 -12.97 19.46
CA GLN A 286 2.74 -12.41 18.50
C GLN A 286 2.49 -12.82 17.06
N ASP A 287 1.64 -13.80 16.81
CA ASP A 287 1.31 -14.26 15.46
C ASP A 287 0.54 -13.16 14.69
N LEU A 288 0.64 -13.20 13.37
CA LEU A 288 -0.15 -12.34 12.49
C LEU A 288 -1.58 -12.89 12.39
N ALA A 289 -2.31 -12.69 13.46
CA ALA A 289 -3.65 -13.23 13.70
C ALA A 289 -4.54 -12.19 14.39
N PHE A 290 -5.82 -12.46 14.44
CA PHE A 290 -6.85 -11.57 14.97
C PHE A 290 -7.39 -12.06 16.33
N SER A 291 -7.83 -11.13 17.16
CA SER A 291 -8.70 -11.40 18.30
C SER A 291 -10.00 -10.62 18.15
N GLY A 292 -11.11 -11.10 18.68
CA GLY A 292 -12.38 -10.35 18.63
C GLY A 292 -13.59 -11.25 18.51
N THR A 293 -14.60 -10.82 17.77
CA THR A 293 -15.90 -11.47 17.70
C THR A 293 -16.34 -11.70 16.25
N LEU A 294 -16.94 -12.85 15.99
CA LEU A 294 -17.55 -13.24 14.72
C LEU A 294 -19.03 -13.55 14.92
N TRP A 295 -19.85 -13.15 13.96
CA TRP A 295 -21.27 -13.52 13.87
C TRP A 295 -21.44 -14.43 12.66
N ILE A 296 -21.82 -15.68 12.92
CA ILE A 296 -21.96 -16.73 11.91
C ILE A 296 -23.38 -17.18 11.86
N ASN A 297 -23.99 -17.13 10.68
CA ASN A 297 -25.37 -17.57 10.46
C ASN A 297 -25.56 -19.05 10.87
N SER A 298 -26.60 -19.37 11.62
CA SER A 298 -26.80 -20.72 12.19
C SER A 298 -27.25 -21.76 11.16
N GLN A 299 -27.80 -21.31 10.02
CA GLN A 299 -28.36 -22.22 8.99
C GLN A 299 -27.32 -22.55 7.92
N ASN A 300 -26.68 -21.51 7.36
CA ASN A 300 -25.77 -21.67 6.23
C ASN A 300 -24.28 -21.50 6.58
N TYR A 301 -23.96 -21.12 7.83
CA TYR A 301 -22.60 -20.88 8.34
C TYR A 301 -21.84 -19.76 7.63
N ALA A 302 -22.56 -18.84 6.97
CA ALA A 302 -21.97 -17.64 6.40
C ALA A 302 -21.49 -16.68 7.49
N LEU A 303 -20.32 -16.08 7.28
CA LEU A 303 -19.85 -14.97 8.10
C LEU A 303 -20.67 -13.71 7.78
N GLN A 304 -21.46 -13.23 8.74
CA GLN A 304 -22.35 -12.09 8.57
C GLN A 304 -21.74 -10.79 9.07
N GLN A 305 -21.08 -10.83 10.23
CA GLN A 305 -20.46 -9.68 10.84
C GLN A 305 -19.14 -10.08 11.50
N LEU A 306 -18.26 -9.12 11.65
CA LEU A 306 -17.03 -9.28 12.43
C LEU A 306 -16.58 -7.97 13.09
N ASP A 307 -16.01 -8.13 14.28
CA ASP A 307 -15.26 -7.08 15.00
C ASP A 307 -13.93 -7.68 15.43
N LEU A 308 -12.88 -7.41 14.70
CA LEU A 308 -11.59 -8.03 14.87
C LEU A 308 -10.50 -7.00 15.14
N THR A 309 -9.60 -7.35 16.04
CA THR A 309 -8.48 -6.51 16.46
C THR A 309 -7.17 -7.24 16.32
N ILE A 310 -6.16 -6.54 15.85
CA ILE A 310 -4.75 -6.91 15.91
C ILE A 310 -4.14 -6.05 17.01
N SER A 311 -3.64 -6.70 18.06
CA SER A 311 -3.06 -6.01 19.21
C SER A 311 -1.62 -5.57 18.98
N LYS A 312 -1.11 -4.72 19.87
CA LYS A 312 0.30 -4.30 19.89
C LYS A 312 1.30 -5.45 20.04
N ASP A 313 0.84 -6.63 20.52
CA ASP A 313 1.70 -7.80 20.71
C ASP A 313 2.04 -8.49 19.38
N ALA A 314 1.18 -8.36 18.37
CA ALA A 314 1.49 -8.83 17.02
C ALA A 314 2.80 -8.22 16.50
N ASN A 315 3.54 -8.99 15.71
CA ASN A 315 4.85 -8.61 15.23
C ASN A 315 4.78 -7.57 14.08
N LEU A 316 4.25 -6.37 14.42
CA LEU A 316 4.18 -5.20 13.55
C LEU A 316 4.99 -4.04 14.13
N ASN A 317 5.61 -3.24 13.25
CA ASN A 317 6.38 -2.07 13.67
C ASN A 317 5.45 -0.89 13.91
N PHE A 318 5.61 -0.23 15.06
CA PHE A 318 4.88 0.99 15.44
C PHE A 318 3.36 0.88 15.51
N ILE A 319 2.77 -0.24 15.16
CA ILE A 319 1.32 -0.45 15.25
C ILE A 319 0.98 -0.84 16.69
N GLU A 320 0.10 -0.07 17.30
CA GLU A 320 -0.45 -0.40 18.62
C GLU A 320 -1.73 -1.20 18.52
N ARG A 321 -2.57 -0.84 17.53
CA ARG A 321 -3.84 -1.53 17.30
C ARG A 321 -4.28 -1.35 15.84
N ILE A 322 -4.80 -2.42 15.25
CA ILE A 322 -5.65 -2.33 14.05
C ILE A 322 -6.98 -2.97 14.42
N LYS A 323 -8.07 -2.21 14.30
CA LYS A 323 -9.43 -2.70 14.48
C LYS A 323 -10.13 -2.73 13.14
N ILE A 324 -10.77 -3.86 12.82
CA ILE A 324 -11.52 -4.06 11.57
C ILE A 324 -12.91 -4.55 11.92
N GLN A 325 -13.91 -3.81 11.48
CA GLN A 325 -15.31 -4.14 11.63
C GLN A 325 -15.94 -4.24 10.25
N GLN A 326 -16.70 -5.30 9.99
CA GLN A 326 -17.43 -5.47 8.73
C GLN A 326 -18.83 -6.01 8.97
N GLU A 327 -19.78 -5.48 8.21
CA GLU A 327 -21.11 -6.06 7.98
C GLU A 327 -21.17 -6.55 6.54
N LEU A 328 -21.59 -7.79 6.35
CA LEU A 328 -21.70 -8.42 5.03
C LEU A 328 -23.17 -8.69 4.70
N LYS A 329 -23.50 -8.63 3.42
CA LYS A 329 -24.83 -8.94 2.90
C LYS A 329 -24.76 -9.94 1.78
N ALA A 330 -25.64 -10.93 1.83
CA ALA A 330 -25.75 -11.91 0.76
C ALA A 330 -26.28 -11.26 -0.53
N THR A 331 -25.68 -11.61 -1.65
CA THR A 331 -26.23 -11.33 -2.97
C THR A 331 -27.31 -12.35 -3.30
N PRO A 332 -28.21 -12.08 -4.27
CA PRO A 332 -29.21 -13.07 -4.69
C PRO A 332 -28.63 -14.42 -5.14
N SER A 333 -27.35 -14.45 -5.53
CA SER A 333 -26.64 -15.66 -5.97
C SER A 333 -25.84 -16.35 -4.84
N GLY A 334 -25.86 -15.84 -3.60
CA GLY A 334 -25.22 -16.43 -2.44
C GLY A 334 -23.98 -15.73 -1.92
N PRO A 335 -23.00 -15.35 -2.72
CA PRO A 335 -21.79 -14.71 -2.23
C PRO A 335 -22.05 -13.43 -1.42
N MET A 336 -21.25 -13.24 -0.38
CA MET A 336 -21.39 -12.13 0.57
C MET A 336 -20.54 -10.92 0.15
N ILE A 337 -21.13 -9.73 0.15
CA ILE A 337 -20.42 -8.46 -0.11
C ILE A 337 -20.42 -7.62 1.16
N PRO A 338 -19.27 -7.05 1.58
CA PRO A 338 -19.25 -6.09 2.68
C PRO A 338 -20.08 -4.84 2.32
N ILE A 339 -21.10 -4.55 3.14
CA ILE A 339 -21.92 -3.35 2.97
C ILE A 339 -21.44 -2.20 3.84
N LYS A 340 -20.79 -2.52 4.96
CA LYS A 340 -20.06 -1.53 5.77
C LYS A 340 -18.72 -2.10 6.17
N THR A 341 -17.70 -1.26 6.15
CA THR A 341 -16.35 -1.59 6.63
C THR A 341 -15.79 -0.40 7.40
N ARG A 342 -15.34 -0.62 8.62
CA ARG A 342 -14.62 0.34 9.43
C ARG A 342 -13.24 -0.22 9.77
N VAL A 343 -12.20 0.56 9.55
CA VAL A 343 -10.83 0.22 9.90
C VAL A 343 -10.22 1.35 10.70
N GLN A 344 -9.68 1.03 11.86
CA GLN A 344 -8.93 1.97 12.69
C GLN A 344 -7.51 1.45 12.83
N ILE A 345 -6.53 2.30 12.55
CA ILE A 345 -5.11 1.97 12.68
C ILE A 345 -4.48 2.97 13.65
N LYS A 346 -4.09 2.47 14.82
CA LYS A 346 -3.38 3.25 15.83
C LYS A 346 -1.89 3.00 15.72
N ILE A 347 -1.15 4.06 15.40
CA ILE A 347 0.30 4.06 15.26
C ILE A 347 0.87 4.75 16.49
N GLY A 348 1.65 4.02 17.26
CA GLY A 348 2.26 4.54 18.49
C GLY A 348 3.38 5.55 18.25
N GLN A 349 3.83 6.14 19.31
CA GLN A 349 4.94 7.08 19.30
C GLN A 349 6.24 6.41 18.79
N ILE A 350 6.90 7.05 17.84
CA ILE A 350 8.19 6.61 17.32
C ILE A 350 9.29 6.85 18.36
N THR A 351 9.22 7.98 19.05
CA THR A 351 10.08 8.33 20.17
C THR A 351 9.23 8.87 21.32
N PRO A 352 9.70 8.85 22.59
CA PRO A 352 8.92 9.35 23.73
C PRO A 352 8.49 10.83 23.62
N LYS A 353 9.13 11.58 22.70
CA LYS A 353 8.82 13.00 22.42
C LYS A 353 8.05 13.21 21.12
N SER A 354 7.71 12.16 20.40
CA SER A 354 6.85 12.24 19.21
C SER A 354 5.38 12.08 19.58
N ALA A 355 4.50 12.38 18.66
CA ALA A 355 3.09 12.04 18.76
C ALA A 355 2.83 10.70 18.06
N GLY A 356 1.75 10.02 18.40
CA GLY A 356 1.17 8.91 17.65
C GLY A 356 0.25 9.41 16.56
N LEU A 357 -0.31 8.48 15.77
CA LEU A 357 -1.31 8.74 14.75
C LEU A 357 -2.46 7.75 14.89
N LEU A 358 -3.68 8.23 14.68
CA LEU A 358 -4.88 7.41 14.57
C LEU A 358 -5.51 7.66 13.20
N ALA A 359 -5.54 6.63 12.36
CA ALA A 359 -6.19 6.68 11.06
C ALA A 359 -7.50 5.88 11.11
N LYS A 360 -8.60 6.52 10.74
CA LYS A 360 -9.95 5.94 10.72
C LYS A 360 -10.46 5.92 9.29
N PHE A 361 -10.84 4.76 8.82
CA PHE A 361 -11.40 4.53 7.49
C PHE A 361 -12.80 3.96 7.64
N TYR A 362 -13.74 4.51 6.91
CA TYR A 362 -15.11 4.02 6.88
C TYR A 362 -15.60 3.95 5.44
N THR A 363 -16.20 2.82 5.06
CA THR A 363 -16.85 2.66 3.75
C THR A 363 -18.25 2.07 3.94
N SER A 364 -19.24 2.71 3.35
CA SER A 364 -20.63 2.25 3.26
C SER A 364 -21.00 2.05 1.79
N VAL A 365 -21.72 0.97 1.50
CA VAL A 365 -22.19 0.61 0.16
C VAL A 365 -23.68 0.91 0.08
N ASP A 366 -24.04 1.88 -0.77
CA ASP A 366 -25.42 2.31 -0.99
C ASP A 366 -26.20 1.31 -1.86
N SER A 367 -25.56 0.77 -2.92
CA SER A 367 -26.21 -0.15 -3.84
C SER A 367 -25.23 -1.18 -4.39
N ILE A 368 -25.76 -2.40 -4.57
CA ILE A 368 -25.04 -3.54 -5.15
C ILE A 368 -25.77 -3.97 -6.40
N TYR A 369 -25.06 -4.02 -7.53
CA TYR A 369 -25.57 -4.54 -8.79
C TYR A 369 -24.70 -5.71 -9.26
N VAL A 370 -25.29 -6.88 -9.41
CA VAL A 370 -24.63 -8.08 -9.97
C VAL A 370 -25.12 -8.24 -11.40
N GLY A 371 -24.22 -8.20 -12.39
CA GLY A 371 -24.62 -8.21 -13.79
C GLY A 371 -23.49 -8.61 -14.74
N ALA A 372 -23.63 -8.25 -16.02
CA ALA A 372 -22.62 -8.56 -17.03
C ALA A 372 -21.30 -7.82 -16.80
N PRO A 373 -20.14 -8.48 -16.96
CA PRO A 373 -18.84 -7.88 -16.72
C PRO A 373 -18.51 -6.79 -17.74
N LYS A 374 -17.94 -5.69 -17.28
CA LYS A 374 -17.35 -4.67 -18.16
C LYS A 374 -16.19 -5.29 -18.98
N PRO A 375 -15.91 -4.80 -20.20
CA PRO A 375 -14.79 -5.29 -21.00
C PRO A 375 -13.44 -5.03 -20.29
N SER A 376 -12.46 -5.89 -20.53
CA SER A 376 -11.14 -5.77 -19.87
C SER A 376 -10.45 -4.42 -20.15
N SER A 377 -10.72 -3.81 -21.31
CA SER A 377 -10.23 -2.47 -21.67
C SER A 377 -10.75 -1.34 -20.77
N PHE A 378 -11.86 -1.58 -20.04
CA PHE A 378 -12.36 -0.64 -19.05
C PHE A 378 -11.45 -0.53 -17.81
N PHE A 379 -10.70 -1.59 -17.49
CA PHE A 379 -9.91 -1.72 -16.26
C PHE A 379 -8.44 -1.34 -16.43
N THR A 380 -8.12 -0.35 -17.24
CA THR A 380 -6.71 0.10 -17.49
C THR A 380 -6.03 0.67 -16.26
N GLN A 381 -6.80 1.27 -15.35
CA GLN A 381 -6.35 1.85 -14.09
C GLN A 381 -7.24 1.37 -12.95
N ASN A 382 -6.65 1.23 -11.75
CA ASN A 382 -7.41 0.78 -10.57
C ASN A 382 -8.32 1.87 -10.01
N VAL A 383 -7.85 3.12 -10.02
CA VAL A 383 -8.62 4.27 -9.52
C VAL A 383 -8.51 5.42 -10.50
N VAL A 384 -9.63 5.99 -10.87
CA VAL A 384 -9.71 7.15 -11.79
C VAL A 384 -10.69 8.19 -11.27
N LEU A 385 -10.46 9.44 -11.61
CA LEU A 385 -11.46 10.49 -11.40
C LEU A 385 -12.47 10.46 -12.55
N SER A 386 -13.74 10.60 -12.23
CA SER A 386 -14.80 10.71 -13.24
C SER A 386 -14.59 11.94 -14.12
N ASN A 387 -14.99 11.86 -15.40
CA ASN A 387 -15.00 13.04 -16.30
C ASN A 387 -15.88 14.17 -15.76
N ASN A 388 -16.88 13.83 -14.96
CA ASN A 388 -17.78 14.79 -14.29
C ASN A 388 -17.39 15.01 -12.82
N PHE A 389 -16.13 14.77 -12.46
CA PHE A 389 -15.64 14.95 -11.11
C PHE A 389 -15.93 16.37 -10.60
N LYS A 390 -16.56 16.47 -9.45
CA LYS A 390 -16.88 17.74 -8.78
C LYS A 390 -16.46 17.70 -7.31
N LYS A 391 -16.00 18.83 -6.81
CA LYS A 391 -15.92 19.07 -5.38
C LYS A 391 -17.33 19.41 -4.93
N GLY A 392 -18.01 18.54 -4.21
CA GLY A 392 -19.34 18.83 -3.70
C GLY A 392 -19.32 19.97 -2.67
N ASP A 393 -20.30 20.83 -2.70
CA ASP A 393 -20.57 21.82 -1.64
C ASP A 393 -21.26 21.18 -0.43
N ASP A 394 -21.51 21.95 0.62
CA ASP A 394 -22.12 21.44 1.86
C ASP A 394 -23.53 20.89 1.62
N LEU A 395 -24.28 21.52 0.73
CA LEU A 395 -25.65 21.09 0.39
C LEU A 395 -25.63 19.76 -0.38
N PHE A 396 -24.69 19.63 -1.33
CA PHE A 396 -24.47 18.38 -2.05
C PHE A 396 -24.19 17.24 -1.08
N TRP A 397 -23.23 17.43 -0.16
CA TRP A 397 -22.84 16.41 0.80
C TRP A 397 -23.96 16.06 1.76
N LYS A 398 -24.73 17.07 2.25
CA LYS A 398 -25.90 16.83 3.11
C LYS A 398 -26.93 15.91 2.45
N ASN A 399 -27.12 16.00 1.14
CA ASN A 399 -28.14 15.25 0.39
C ASN A 399 -27.65 13.91 -0.16
N ASN A 400 -26.31 13.69 -0.27
CA ASN A 400 -25.75 12.52 -0.95
C ASN A 400 -24.93 11.62 -0.04
N ARG A 401 -24.78 11.93 1.25
CA ARG A 401 -24.18 11.00 2.21
C ARG A 401 -25.07 9.78 2.39
N ALA A 402 -24.46 8.61 2.41
CA ALA A 402 -25.15 7.38 2.81
C ALA A 402 -25.52 7.43 4.31
N ASP A 403 -24.59 7.94 5.13
CA ASP A 403 -24.76 8.13 6.57
C ASP A 403 -24.47 9.60 6.94
N PRO A 404 -25.33 10.23 7.78
CA PRO A 404 -25.08 11.60 8.28
C PRO A 404 -23.79 11.63 9.09
N LEU A 405 -23.09 12.77 9.08
CA LEU A 405 -21.94 12.97 9.96
C LEU A 405 -22.40 13.05 11.42
N SER A 406 -21.63 12.42 12.30
CA SER A 406 -21.82 12.57 13.75
C SER A 406 -21.46 13.99 14.21
N ILE A 407 -21.82 14.34 15.43
CA ILE A 407 -21.49 15.64 16.03
C ILE A 407 -19.96 15.79 16.12
N GLU A 408 -19.27 14.70 16.47
CA GLU A 408 -17.80 14.63 16.53
C GLU A 408 -17.18 14.83 15.14
N GLU A 409 -17.67 14.15 14.11
CA GLU A 409 -17.17 14.30 12.73
C GLU A 409 -17.37 15.72 12.18
N ILE A 410 -18.47 16.40 12.55
CA ILE A 410 -18.70 17.81 12.21
C ILE A 410 -17.68 18.69 12.95
N ALA A 411 -17.36 18.38 14.21
CA ALA A 411 -16.36 19.11 14.98
C ALA A 411 -14.96 18.88 14.39
N VAL A 412 -14.62 17.64 14.01
CA VAL A 412 -13.39 17.27 13.30
C VAL A 412 -13.21 18.11 12.03
N LEU A 413 -14.24 18.16 11.20
CA LEU A 413 -14.20 18.88 9.94
C LEU A 413 -13.94 20.38 10.13
N LYS A 414 -14.62 21.00 11.11
CA LYS A 414 -14.42 22.42 11.48
C LYS A 414 -13.00 22.65 12.02
N MET A 415 -12.49 21.73 12.85
CA MET A 415 -11.16 21.83 13.43
C MET A 415 -10.07 21.74 12.34
N VAL A 416 -10.15 20.77 11.44
CA VAL A 416 -9.21 20.61 10.33
C VAL A 416 -9.22 21.86 9.43
N ASP A 417 -10.40 22.44 9.16
CA ASP A 417 -10.53 23.68 8.39
C ASP A 417 -9.90 24.88 9.08
N THR A 418 -9.91 24.92 10.41
CA THR A 418 -9.23 25.95 11.20
C THR A 418 -7.72 25.76 11.17
N LEU A 419 -7.25 24.53 11.41
CA LEU A 419 -5.85 24.19 11.52
C LEU A 419 -5.07 24.40 10.21
N LYS A 420 -5.65 24.07 9.05
CA LYS A 420 -4.98 24.24 7.75
C LYS A 420 -4.59 25.69 7.44
N ASN A 421 -5.26 26.66 8.09
CA ASN A 421 -5.00 28.09 7.91
C ASN A 421 -3.92 28.64 8.84
N ILE A 422 -3.43 27.86 9.81
CA ILE A 422 -2.36 28.27 10.74
C ILE A 422 -1.01 28.25 10.00
N PRO A 423 -0.30 29.41 9.89
CA PRO A 423 0.90 29.50 9.06
C PRO A 423 2.03 28.55 9.45
N ILE A 424 2.17 28.25 10.75
CA ILE A 424 3.24 27.37 11.25
C ILE A 424 3.00 25.91 10.84
N ILE A 425 1.76 25.48 10.88
CA ILE A 425 1.35 24.14 10.45
C ILE A 425 1.59 23.98 8.95
N LYS A 426 1.25 25.00 8.19
CA LYS A 426 1.50 25.03 6.74
C LYS A 426 2.99 24.87 6.40
N ARG A 427 3.86 25.64 7.08
CA ARG A 427 5.33 25.52 6.87
C ARG A 427 5.87 24.15 7.25
N TYR A 428 5.40 23.59 8.36
CA TYR A 428 5.84 22.25 8.81
C TYR A 428 5.45 21.15 7.81
N THR A 429 4.22 21.19 7.30
CA THR A 429 3.74 20.22 6.31
C THR A 429 4.40 20.39 4.95
N GLU A 430 4.69 21.64 4.53
CA GLU A 430 5.48 21.90 3.32
C GLU A 430 6.92 21.38 3.48
N GLY A 431 7.51 21.52 4.66
CA GLY A 431 8.82 20.96 4.99
C GLY A 431 8.84 19.42 4.93
N LEU A 432 7.85 18.75 5.52
CA LEU A 432 7.72 17.29 5.44
C LEU A 432 7.52 16.80 4.00
N LYS A 433 6.72 17.51 3.22
CA LYS A 433 6.54 17.22 1.79
C LYS A 433 7.86 17.37 1.02
N PHE A 434 8.62 18.42 1.29
CA PHE A 434 9.92 18.65 0.67
C PHE A 434 10.89 17.50 0.97
N ILE A 435 10.97 17.08 2.24
CA ILE A 435 11.82 15.96 2.66
C ILE A 435 11.37 14.66 1.97
N GLY A 436 10.06 14.37 1.99
CA GLY A 436 9.52 13.12 1.46
C GLY A 436 9.49 13.05 -0.07
N SER A 437 9.16 14.15 -0.75
CA SER A 437 9.09 14.17 -2.22
C SER A 437 10.42 14.49 -2.89
N GLY A 438 11.35 15.10 -2.15
CA GLY A 438 12.57 15.68 -2.70
C GLY A 438 12.38 17.04 -3.37
N TYR A 439 11.14 17.56 -3.49
CA TYR A 439 10.83 18.76 -4.26
C TYR A 439 10.04 19.79 -3.46
N LEU A 440 10.41 21.06 -3.63
CA LEU A 440 9.68 22.22 -3.09
C LEU A 440 8.78 22.81 -4.17
N PRO A 441 7.45 22.72 -4.06
CA PRO A 441 6.53 23.28 -5.04
C PRO A 441 6.39 24.80 -4.88
N ILE A 442 6.74 25.58 -5.91
CA ILE A 442 6.57 27.02 -5.98
C ILE A 442 5.73 27.36 -7.22
N GLY A 443 4.43 27.59 -6.99
CA GLY A 443 3.50 27.90 -8.08
C GLY A 443 3.37 26.76 -9.10
N LYS A 444 3.83 27.00 -10.33
CA LYS A 444 3.78 26.04 -11.46
C LYS A 444 5.05 25.19 -11.61
N ILE A 445 6.03 25.37 -10.73
CA ILE A 445 7.36 24.76 -10.80
C ILE A 445 7.67 24.12 -9.45
N ASP A 446 8.30 22.96 -9.46
CA ASP A 446 8.83 22.24 -8.31
C ASP A 446 10.36 22.29 -8.35
N PHE A 447 10.99 22.80 -7.30
CA PHE A 447 12.45 22.88 -7.13
C PHE A 447 12.99 21.64 -6.44
N GLY A 448 14.01 20.99 -6.99
CA GLY A 448 14.61 19.75 -6.50
C GLY A 448 15.14 18.87 -7.61
N PRO A 449 15.58 17.63 -7.29
CA PRO A 449 15.50 16.97 -5.95
C PRO A 449 16.62 17.41 -5.01
N TRP A 450 16.29 17.61 -3.71
CA TRP A 450 17.28 18.04 -2.70
C TRP A 450 18.46 17.08 -2.50
N PRO A 451 18.34 15.74 -2.66
CA PRO A 451 19.51 14.86 -2.56
C PRO A 451 20.57 15.11 -3.61
N GLY A 452 20.21 15.79 -4.72
CA GLY A 452 21.16 16.18 -5.77
C GLY A 452 21.82 17.56 -5.57
N PHE A 453 21.51 18.26 -4.47
CA PHE A 453 22.05 19.61 -4.26
C PHE A 453 23.52 19.61 -3.88
N PHE A 454 24.00 18.58 -3.20
CA PHE A 454 25.36 18.51 -2.71
C PHE A 454 25.90 17.07 -2.77
N ASN A 455 27.12 16.93 -3.31
CA ASN A 455 27.89 15.69 -3.30
C ASN A 455 29.38 16.02 -3.16
N ILE A 456 30.18 15.03 -2.70
CA ILE A 456 31.65 15.12 -2.65
C ILE A 456 32.22 13.82 -3.21
N ASN A 457 33.03 13.92 -4.25
CA ASN A 457 33.75 12.77 -4.80
C ASN A 457 35.16 13.16 -5.26
N ASP A 458 35.98 12.18 -5.57
CA ASP A 458 37.38 12.34 -5.94
C ASP A 458 37.58 13.07 -7.27
N ILE A 459 36.60 13.00 -8.18
CA ILE A 459 36.67 13.62 -9.51
C ILE A 459 36.20 15.08 -9.47
N GLU A 460 34.98 15.31 -9.00
CA GLU A 460 34.34 16.63 -9.02
C GLU A 460 34.74 17.48 -7.81
N GLY A 461 35.33 16.84 -6.77
CA GLY A 461 35.51 17.48 -5.46
C GLY A 461 34.15 17.77 -4.84
N VAL A 462 33.93 18.97 -4.39
CA VAL A 462 32.60 19.45 -4.03
C VAL A 462 31.78 19.64 -5.30
N ARG A 463 30.60 19.08 -5.32
CA ARG A 463 29.60 19.26 -6.39
C ARG A 463 28.37 19.93 -5.82
N MET A 464 27.91 20.97 -6.48
CA MET A 464 26.64 21.62 -6.21
C MET A 464 25.72 21.52 -7.43
N GLY A 465 24.46 21.19 -7.19
CA GLY A 465 23.48 21.07 -8.27
C GLY A 465 22.10 21.57 -7.88
N MET A 466 21.31 21.92 -8.87
CA MET A 466 19.92 22.31 -8.67
C MET A 466 19.07 21.85 -9.85
N GLY A 467 17.88 21.35 -9.56
CA GLY A 467 16.92 20.95 -10.56
C GLY A 467 15.57 21.65 -10.41
N VAL A 468 14.83 21.65 -11.50
CA VAL A 468 13.48 22.18 -11.58
C VAL A 468 12.62 21.28 -12.45
N LYS A 469 11.33 21.17 -12.14
CA LYS A 469 10.35 20.54 -13.02
C LYS A 469 9.03 21.29 -12.97
N THR A 470 8.27 21.25 -14.06
CA THR A 470 6.90 21.76 -14.07
C THR A 470 5.96 20.77 -13.40
N ASN A 471 4.89 21.29 -12.78
CA ASN A 471 3.86 20.47 -12.13
C ASN A 471 2.52 20.53 -12.89
N ILE A 472 1.49 19.89 -12.34
CA ILE A 472 0.17 19.81 -12.98
C ILE A 472 -0.52 21.18 -13.13
N LYS A 473 -0.14 22.17 -12.29
CA LYS A 473 -0.66 23.57 -12.42
C LYS A 473 -0.09 24.28 -13.65
N PHE A 474 1.06 23.82 -14.16
CA PHE A 474 1.61 24.28 -15.42
C PHE A 474 0.87 23.64 -16.59
N SER A 475 0.82 22.29 -16.59
CA SER A 475 0.15 21.52 -17.64
C SER A 475 -0.11 20.09 -17.18
N ASN A 476 -1.26 19.54 -17.54
CA ASN A 476 -1.56 18.12 -17.38
C ASN A 476 -1.09 17.25 -18.57
N LYS A 477 -0.55 17.86 -19.63
CA LYS A 477 -0.08 17.20 -20.85
C LYS A 477 1.43 17.32 -21.05
N TRP A 478 2.06 18.36 -20.51
CA TRP A 478 3.46 18.63 -20.69
C TRP A 478 4.20 18.65 -19.36
N LEU A 479 5.31 17.93 -19.30
CA LEU A 479 6.25 17.93 -18.19
C LEU A 479 7.62 18.35 -18.72
N LEU A 480 8.14 19.47 -18.22
CA LEU A 480 9.48 19.97 -18.50
C LEU A 480 10.32 19.76 -17.25
N GLN A 481 11.54 19.23 -17.41
CA GLN A 481 12.48 19.03 -16.32
C GLN A 481 13.85 19.55 -16.76
N GLY A 482 14.53 20.21 -15.82
CA GLY A 482 15.90 20.68 -15.99
C GLY A 482 16.70 20.45 -14.71
N TYR A 483 17.98 20.15 -14.88
CA TYR A 483 18.94 20.00 -13.78
C TYR A 483 20.29 20.52 -14.25
N LEU A 484 20.98 21.27 -13.38
CA LEU A 484 22.33 21.74 -13.58
C LEU A 484 23.18 21.42 -12.34
N ALA A 485 24.41 21.02 -12.54
CA ALA A 485 25.40 20.84 -11.47
C ALA A 485 26.79 21.30 -11.91
N TYR A 486 27.57 21.76 -10.94
CA TYR A 486 28.93 22.20 -11.13
C TYR A 486 29.85 21.48 -10.17
N GLY A 487 30.91 20.85 -10.68
CA GLY A 487 31.99 20.29 -9.87
C GLY A 487 33.12 21.32 -9.73
N PHE A 488 33.54 21.57 -8.50
CA PHE A 488 34.55 22.61 -8.23
C PHE A 488 35.98 22.16 -8.57
N LYS A 489 36.23 20.85 -8.56
CA LYS A 489 37.55 20.32 -8.84
C LYS A 489 37.75 20.09 -10.35
N ASP A 490 36.77 19.50 -11.05
CA ASP A 490 36.82 19.26 -12.48
C ASP A 490 36.36 20.48 -13.32
N GLN A 491 35.86 21.53 -12.67
CA GLN A 491 35.41 22.81 -13.28
C GLN A 491 34.44 22.65 -14.45
N ASN A 492 33.67 21.57 -14.45
CA ASN A 492 32.76 21.22 -15.53
C ASN A 492 31.29 21.37 -15.10
N ILE A 493 30.46 21.83 -16.06
CA ILE A 493 29.01 21.84 -15.88
C ILE A 493 28.44 20.52 -16.36
N LYS A 494 27.60 19.91 -15.52
CA LYS A 494 26.77 18.75 -15.85
C LYS A 494 25.34 19.23 -15.94
N TYR A 495 24.57 18.65 -16.84
CA TYR A 495 23.19 19.04 -17.04
C TYR A 495 22.32 17.87 -17.48
N ARG A 496 21.01 18.01 -17.20
CA ARG A 496 19.97 17.14 -17.72
C ARG A 496 18.77 17.99 -18.06
N GLY A 497 18.22 17.78 -19.25
CA GLY A 497 16.98 18.40 -19.69
C GLY A 497 16.04 17.36 -20.27
N SER A 498 14.75 17.47 -20.01
CA SER A 498 13.75 16.62 -20.65
C SER A 498 12.43 17.34 -20.88
N VAL A 499 11.81 16.95 -21.99
CA VAL A 499 10.45 17.37 -22.38
C VAL A 499 9.63 16.12 -22.59
N THR A 500 8.59 15.96 -21.78
CA THR A 500 7.68 14.82 -21.89
C THR A 500 6.27 15.31 -22.22
N ARG A 501 5.66 14.71 -23.25
CA ARG A 501 4.26 14.89 -23.61
C ARG A 501 3.47 13.68 -23.17
N ILE A 502 2.46 13.89 -22.34
CA ILE A 502 1.45 12.88 -21.98
C ILE A 502 0.35 12.94 -23.04
N ILE A 503 0.31 11.94 -23.92
CA ILE A 503 -0.61 11.86 -25.06
C ILE A 503 -1.95 11.31 -24.60
N ASP A 504 -1.93 10.26 -23.78
CA ASP A 504 -3.11 9.59 -23.23
C ASP A 504 -2.83 9.24 -21.76
N ARG A 505 -3.58 9.82 -20.84
CA ARG A 505 -3.40 9.60 -19.40
C ARG A 505 -3.98 8.24 -18.96
N ASP A 506 -5.07 7.79 -19.58
CA ASP A 506 -5.73 6.55 -19.18
C ASP A 506 -4.86 5.34 -19.50
N ARG A 507 -4.25 5.35 -20.67
CA ARG A 507 -3.32 4.31 -21.12
C ARG A 507 -1.86 4.67 -20.87
N TRP A 508 -1.62 5.77 -20.19
CA TRP A 508 -0.28 6.30 -19.92
C TRP A 508 0.63 6.26 -21.15
N THR A 509 0.13 6.85 -22.24
CA THR A 509 0.93 6.99 -23.47
C THR A 509 1.74 8.28 -23.38
N THR A 510 3.08 8.15 -23.37
CA THR A 510 3.99 9.31 -23.27
C THR A 510 5.05 9.26 -24.36
N ALA A 511 5.43 10.44 -24.81
CA ALA A 511 6.60 10.66 -25.66
C ALA A 511 7.55 11.61 -24.93
N SER A 512 8.83 11.26 -24.82
CA SER A 512 9.81 12.06 -24.09
C SER A 512 11.09 12.22 -24.88
N LEU A 513 11.60 13.45 -24.95
CA LEU A 513 12.92 13.77 -25.43
C LEU A 513 13.77 14.22 -24.25
N SER A 514 14.96 13.65 -24.08
CA SER A 514 15.90 14.04 -23.03
C SER A 514 17.32 14.18 -23.56
N VAL A 515 18.04 15.12 -22.98
CA VAL A 515 19.48 15.33 -23.17
C VAL A 515 20.16 15.36 -21.82
N GLN A 516 21.34 14.78 -21.73
CA GLN A 516 22.07 14.69 -20.47
C GLN A 516 23.58 14.73 -20.73
N ARG A 517 24.29 15.46 -19.88
CA ARG A 517 25.74 15.37 -19.70
C ARG A 517 26.03 15.16 -18.24
N GLU A 518 26.58 13.98 -17.90
CA GLU A 518 26.72 13.57 -16.49
C GLU A 518 27.91 12.63 -16.32
N ILE A 519 28.52 12.63 -15.14
CA ILE A 519 29.49 11.60 -14.76
C ILE A 519 28.72 10.40 -14.27
N ASP A 520 29.03 9.23 -14.81
CA ASP A 520 28.44 7.96 -14.39
C ASP A 520 29.53 6.89 -14.20
N GLN A 521 29.19 5.78 -13.58
CA GLN A 521 30.12 4.68 -13.31
C GLN A 521 29.70 3.43 -14.06
N VAL A 522 30.67 2.65 -14.53
CA VAL A 522 30.40 1.36 -15.17
C VAL A 522 29.61 0.46 -14.25
N GLY A 523 28.61 -0.24 -14.77
CA GLY A 523 27.78 -1.16 -14.00
C GLY A 523 26.64 -0.52 -13.20
N LEU A 524 26.65 0.80 -12.99
CA LEU A 524 25.55 1.54 -12.42
C LEU A 524 24.54 1.92 -13.51
N GLU A 525 23.72 0.97 -13.96
CA GLU A 525 22.59 1.31 -14.83
C GLU A 525 21.54 2.08 -14.01
N MET A 526 21.59 3.41 -14.10
CA MET A 526 20.69 4.32 -13.38
C MET A 526 19.20 4.03 -13.58
N GLU A 527 18.84 3.41 -14.70
CA GLU A 527 17.46 3.07 -15.03
C GLU A 527 16.88 1.99 -14.09
N ASN A 528 17.70 1.06 -13.64
CA ASN A 528 17.30 -0.01 -12.72
C ASN A 528 17.35 0.43 -11.25
N LEU A 529 18.01 1.55 -10.96
CA LEU A 529 18.20 2.10 -9.61
C LEU A 529 17.25 3.25 -9.27
N GLN A 530 16.36 3.65 -10.19
CA GLN A 530 15.45 4.80 -9.98
C GLN A 530 14.54 4.66 -8.76
N GLU A 531 14.28 3.44 -8.29
CA GLU A 531 13.50 3.20 -7.07
C GLU A 531 14.31 3.43 -5.78
N ASN A 532 15.64 3.53 -5.85
CA ASN A 532 16.52 3.64 -4.69
C ASN A 532 17.34 4.94 -4.72
N ASN A 533 16.67 6.08 -4.63
CA ASN A 533 17.30 7.42 -4.64
C ASN A 533 18.41 7.59 -3.60
N VAL A 534 18.33 6.90 -2.45
CA VAL A 534 19.33 6.98 -1.38
C VAL A 534 20.61 6.25 -1.79
N PHE A 535 20.49 5.05 -2.38
CA PHE A 535 21.64 4.31 -2.87
C PHE A 535 22.36 5.07 -4.00
N LEU A 536 21.59 5.62 -4.91
CA LEU A 536 22.10 6.40 -6.04
C LEU A 536 22.80 7.69 -5.58
N ALA A 537 22.24 8.35 -4.57
CA ALA A 537 22.89 9.50 -3.95
C ALA A 537 24.18 9.07 -3.23
N ALA A 538 24.15 7.97 -2.48
CA ALA A 538 25.31 7.45 -1.74
C ALA A 538 26.44 6.97 -2.69
N SER A 539 26.11 6.36 -3.82
CA SER A 539 27.11 5.90 -4.81
C SER A 539 27.90 7.02 -5.48
N ARG A 540 27.49 8.26 -5.31
CA ARG A 540 28.18 9.46 -5.83
C ARG A 540 29.10 10.13 -4.82
N PHE A 541 29.23 9.58 -3.61
CA PHE A 541 30.15 10.05 -2.60
C PHE A 541 31.43 9.20 -2.57
N GLY A 542 32.57 9.83 -2.33
CA GLY A 542 33.85 9.16 -2.22
C GLY A 542 34.55 8.91 -3.55
N THR A 543 35.16 7.75 -3.71
CA THR A 543 35.89 7.36 -4.94
C THR A 543 34.94 6.77 -5.95
N LEU A 544 34.90 7.36 -7.15
CA LEU A 544 34.14 6.83 -8.29
C LEU A 544 34.92 5.75 -9.01
N ARG A 545 34.32 4.60 -9.23
CA ARG A 545 34.95 3.45 -9.92
C ARG A 545 34.67 3.46 -11.42
N SER A 546 35.72 3.37 -12.24
CA SER A 546 35.64 3.39 -13.72
C SER A 546 34.65 4.44 -14.25
N PRO A 547 34.88 5.75 -13.93
CA PRO A 547 33.90 6.78 -14.26
C PRO A 547 34.00 7.18 -15.72
N TYR A 548 32.82 7.57 -16.29
CA TYR A 548 32.72 8.18 -17.61
C TYR A 548 32.00 9.51 -17.52
N LEU A 549 32.35 10.42 -18.40
CA LEU A 549 31.48 11.52 -18.77
C LEU A 549 30.59 11.05 -19.91
N ILE A 550 29.29 10.99 -19.68
CA ILE A 550 28.33 10.52 -20.68
C ILE A 550 27.53 11.70 -21.22
N ASN A 551 27.56 11.86 -22.55
CA ASN A 551 26.62 12.72 -23.26
C ASN A 551 25.54 11.83 -23.88
N ASN A 552 24.32 11.93 -23.37
CA ASN A 552 23.20 11.08 -23.77
C ASN A 552 22.09 11.93 -24.42
N GLN A 553 21.56 11.44 -25.54
CA GLN A 553 20.35 11.94 -26.16
C GLN A 553 19.38 10.77 -26.31
N LYS A 554 18.15 10.96 -25.82
CA LYS A 554 17.17 9.86 -25.78
C LYS A 554 15.79 10.36 -26.20
N LEU A 555 15.18 9.65 -27.15
CA LEU A 555 13.77 9.74 -27.50
C LEU A 555 13.09 8.47 -27.00
N SER A 556 12.07 8.59 -26.16
CA SER A 556 11.36 7.45 -25.64
C SER A 556 9.84 7.56 -25.86
N LEU A 557 9.23 6.43 -26.20
CA LEU A 557 7.80 6.25 -26.32
C LEU A 557 7.38 5.11 -25.41
N GLN A 558 6.31 5.28 -24.64
CA GLN A 558 5.74 4.19 -23.85
C GLN A 558 4.22 4.22 -23.84
N ARG A 559 3.61 3.04 -23.76
CA ARG A 559 2.16 2.88 -23.70
C ARG A 559 1.75 1.65 -22.90
N THR A 560 0.73 1.81 -22.06
CA THR A 560 0.02 0.69 -21.43
C THR A 560 -1.13 0.25 -22.32
N PHE A 561 -1.08 -0.96 -22.85
CA PHE A 561 -2.12 -1.49 -23.75
C PHE A 561 -3.34 -2.00 -22.96
N PHE A 562 -3.08 -2.72 -21.89
CA PHE A 562 -4.07 -3.16 -20.91
C PHE A 562 -3.43 -3.19 -19.52
N LYS A 563 -4.21 -3.44 -18.48
CA LYS A 563 -3.73 -3.38 -17.10
C LYS A 563 -2.48 -4.21 -16.91
N GLY A 564 -1.41 -3.56 -16.43
CA GLY A 564 -0.12 -4.20 -16.15
C GLY A 564 0.76 -4.46 -17.37
N PHE A 565 0.28 -4.33 -18.62
CA PHE A 565 1.05 -4.58 -19.83
C PHE A 565 1.55 -3.27 -20.45
N LEU A 566 2.84 -3.01 -20.28
CA LEU A 566 3.54 -1.83 -20.76
C LEU A 566 4.47 -2.21 -21.91
N VAL A 567 4.44 -1.43 -22.97
CA VAL A 567 5.41 -1.49 -24.09
C VAL A 567 6.16 -0.17 -24.16
N SER A 568 7.47 -0.22 -24.33
CA SER A 568 8.35 0.93 -24.51
C SER A 568 9.24 0.76 -25.72
N ALA A 569 9.56 1.88 -26.37
CA ALA A 569 10.53 1.98 -27.43
C ALA A 569 11.41 3.20 -27.19
N GLU A 570 12.72 3.05 -27.33
CA GLU A 570 13.68 4.12 -27.12
C GLU A 570 14.68 4.17 -28.29
N LEU A 571 14.99 5.37 -28.72
CA LEU A 571 16.14 5.69 -29.54
C LEU A 571 17.13 6.42 -28.66
N ARG A 572 18.37 5.94 -28.60
CA ARG A 572 19.40 6.49 -27.74
C ARG A 572 20.70 6.66 -28.48
N THR A 573 21.35 7.81 -28.31
CA THR A 573 22.74 8.02 -28.68
C THR A 573 23.53 8.41 -27.45
N ASN A 574 24.66 7.75 -27.22
CA ASN A 574 25.56 8.06 -26.12
C ASN A 574 26.96 8.31 -26.69
N GLN A 575 27.63 9.30 -26.17
CA GLN A 575 29.07 9.50 -26.26
C GLN A 575 29.65 9.24 -24.87
N TYR A 576 30.65 8.40 -24.80
CA TYR A 576 31.34 8.03 -23.55
C TYR A 576 32.75 8.57 -23.61
N ASP A 577 33.10 9.44 -22.69
CA ASP A 577 34.43 9.96 -22.50
C ASP A 577 35.02 9.37 -21.22
N THR A 578 36.06 8.53 -21.29
CA THR A 578 36.69 7.94 -20.12
C THR A 578 37.46 8.99 -19.33
N ILE A 579 37.36 8.90 -18.00
CA ILE A 579 38.03 9.82 -17.08
C ILE A 579 39.21 9.09 -16.44
N SER A 580 40.46 9.50 -16.75
CA SER A 580 41.69 8.97 -16.13
C SER A 580 42.07 9.77 -14.87
N ASN A 581 43.06 9.26 -14.15
CA ASN A 581 43.64 9.93 -12.97
C ASN A 581 44.16 11.32 -13.32
N GLY A 582 43.38 12.37 -13.03
CA GLY A 582 43.78 13.76 -13.25
C GLY A 582 42.87 14.57 -14.15
N TYR A 583 41.68 14.08 -14.47
CA TYR A 583 40.62 14.75 -15.28
C TYR A 583 40.90 14.84 -16.80
N ASP A 584 41.92 14.17 -17.30
CA ASP A 584 42.12 14.09 -18.72
C ASP A 584 41.07 13.15 -19.33
N LEU A 585 40.22 13.69 -20.21
CA LEU A 585 39.29 12.91 -21.02
C LEU A 585 40.10 12.16 -22.06
N GLN A 586 40.21 10.85 -21.87
CA GLN A 586 40.89 9.97 -22.82
C GLN A 586 39.84 9.15 -23.53
N SER A 587 40.08 8.81 -24.74
CA SER A 587 39.29 7.96 -25.60
C SER A 587 37.77 8.14 -25.56
N THR A 588 37.22 8.51 -26.65
CA THR A 588 35.80 8.69 -26.87
C THR A 588 35.29 7.55 -27.74
N PHE A 589 34.20 6.93 -27.31
CA PHE A 589 33.43 6.05 -28.17
C PHE A 589 31.94 6.40 -28.14
N ASN A 590 31.23 6.05 -29.18
CA ASN A 590 29.83 6.40 -29.36
C ASN A 590 28.99 5.16 -29.56
N THR A 591 27.74 5.22 -29.08
CA THR A 591 26.74 4.20 -29.34
C THR A 591 25.45 4.82 -29.87
N SER A 592 24.86 4.15 -30.85
CA SER A 592 23.48 4.44 -31.28
C SER A 592 22.66 3.18 -31.13
N GLU A 593 21.59 3.26 -30.38
CA GLU A 593 20.83 2.09 -29.94
C GLU A 593 19.31 2.29 -30.09
N VAL A 594 18.64 1.26 -30.58
CA VAL A 594 17.17 1.10 -30.47
C VAL A 594 16.88 0.07 -29.42
N LYS A 595 16.11 0.46 -28.38
CA LYS A 595 15.72 -0.43 -27.28
C LYS A 595 14.20 -0.62 -27.30
N LEU A 596 13.76 -1.86 -27.29
CA LEU A 596 12.35 -2.26 -27.18
C LEU A 596 12.13 -3.01 -25.86
N GLY A 597 11.12 -2.62 -25.13
CA GLY A 597 10.81 -3.24 -23.84
C GLY A 597 9.33 -3.63 -23.75
N VAL A 598 9.10 -4.80 -23.19
CA VAL A 598 7.76 -5.29 -22.83
C VAL A 598 7.79 -5.68 -21.36
N ARG A 599 6.83 -5.19 -20.57
CA ARG A 599 6.70 -5.49 -19.14
C ARG A 599 5.25 -5.86 -18.81
N TYR A 600 5.07 -6.91 -18.02
CA TYR A 600 3.77 -7.34 -17.55
C TYR A 600 3.78 -7.58 -16.03
N GLY A 601 2.86 -6.91 -15.31
CA GLY A 601 2.61 -7.10 -13.88
C GLY A 601 1.09 -7.10 -13.64
N LYS A 602 0.50 -8.29 -13.45
CA LYS A 602 -0.96 -8.52 -13.50
C LYS A 602 -1.77 -7.70 -12.49
N ASP A 603 -1.34 -7.66 -11.23
CA ASP A 603 -2.13 -7.07 -10.12
C ASP A 603 -1.50 -5.80 -9.55
N GLU A 604 -0.54 -5.24 -10.26
CA GLU A 604 0.14 -4.03 -9.85
C GLU A 604 -0.86 -2.88 -9.64
N ILE A 605 -0.82 -2.26 -8.47
CA ILE A 605 -1.65 -1.09 -8.17
C ILE A 605 -0.92 0.13 -8.69
N ILE A 606 -1.53 0.78 -9.67
CA ILE A 606 -0.96 1.95 -10.33
C ILE A 606 -1.79 3.17 -9.98
N ILE A 607 -1.12 4.20 -9.49
CA ILE A 607 -1.70 5.51 -9.18
C ILE A 607 -1.03 6.57 -10.04
N ILE A 608 -1.82 7.53 -10.50
CA ILE A 608 -1.32 8.71 -11.20
C ILE A 608 -1.27 9.87 -10.22
N ASP A 609 -0.05 10.20 -9.77
CA ASP A 609 0.20 11.38 -8.94
C ASP A 609 0.69 12.53 -9.79
N ASN A 610 -0.16 13.54 -9.98
CA ASN A 610 0.13 14.67 -10.84
C ASN A 610 0.49 14.21 -12.26
N ASN A 611 1.73 14.41 -12.68
CA ASN A 611 2.25 13.97 -13.98
C ASN A 611 3.20 12.77 -13.85
N ARG A 612 3.08 11.98 -12.77
CA ARG A 612 3.86 10.75 -12.54
C ARG A 612 2.96 9.55 -12.38
N ARG A 613 3.42 8.42 -12.86
CA ARG A 613 2.83 7.12 -12.61
C ARG A 613 3.64 6.46 -11.51
N ILE A 614 2.98 6.08 -10.43
CA ILE A 614 3.59 5.42 -9.28
C ILE A 614 2.98 4.02 -9.19
N SER A 615 3.84 3.01 -9.13
CA SER A 615 3.44 1.65 -8.83
C SER A 615 3.55 1.42 -7.33
N PHE A 616 2.45 0.99 -6.70
CA PHE A 616 2.42 0.54 -5.31
C PHE A 616 2.44 -0.97 -5.30
N ASP A 617 3.22 -1.53 -4.45
CA ASP A 617 3.49 -2.93 -4.14
C ASP A 617 3.31 -3.92 -5.30
N PRO A 618 4.37 -4.66 -5.61
CA PRO A 618 4.29 -5.70 -6.60
C PRO A 618 3.29 -6.77 -6.14
N SER A 619 2.46 -7.12 -7.06
CA SER A 619 1.39 -8.08 -6.97
C SER A 619 1.79 -9.44 -6.38
N LYS A 620 0.78 -10.21 -6.03
CA LYS A 620 0.90 -11.66 -5.75
C LYS A 620 1.42 -12.45 -6.96
N TRP A 621 1.37 -11.87 -8.16
CA TRP A 621 1.78 -12.47 -9.42
C TRP A 621 3.15 -11.99 -9.87
N SER A 622 3.81 -12.80 -10.68
CA SER A 622 5.12 -12.47 -11.24
C SER A 622 5.06 -11.19 -12.07
N ILE A 623 6.09 -10.36 -11.92
CA ILE A 623 6.40 -9.28 -12.85
C ILE A 623 7.43 -9.82 -13.84
N VAL A 624 7.11 -9.75 -15.12
CA VAL A 624 7.98 -10.22 -16.18
C VAL A 624 8.33 -9.05 -17.09
N ALA A 625 9.59 -8.93 -17.46
CA ALA A 625 10.03 -7.96 -18.47
C ALA A 625 10.97 -8.64 -19.47
N LEU A 626 10.84 -8.25 -20.73
CA LEU A 626 11.75 -8.61 -21.81
C LEU A 626 12.23 -7.34 -22.50
N ILE A 627 13.53 -7.20 -22.61
CA ILE A 627 14.16 -6.03 -23.21
C ILE A 627 15.09 -6.52 -24.31
N TYR A 628 14.91 -5.94 -25.49
CA TYR A 628 15.80 -6.13 -26.62
C TYR A 628 16.39 -4.78 -27.03
N ALA A 629 17.70 -4.72 -27.19
CA ALA A 629 18.38 -3.53 -27.67
C ALA A 629 19.32 -3.88 -28.83
N LYS A 630 19.31 -3.05 -29.84
CA LYS A 630 20.18 -3.18 -31.03
C LYS A 630 21.02 -1.93 -31.21
N GLY A 631 22.34 -2.12 -31.17
CA GLY A 631 23.34 -1.12 -31.49
C GLY A 631 23.67 -1.11 -32.98
N PHE A 632 23.95 0.09 -33.52
CA PHE A 632 24.22 0.31 -34.93
C PHE A 632 25.56 1.05 -35.12
N GLN A 633 26.29 0.72 -36.18
CA GLN A 633 27.53 1.41 -36.63
C GLN A 633 27.27 2.63 -37.51
N TRP A 634 26.04 3.12 -37.56
CA TRP A 634 25.66 4.35 -38.30
C TRP A 634 24.99 5.33 -37.35
N ALA A 635 24.73 6.54 -37.79
CA ALA A 635 24.11 7.60 -36.98
C ALA A 635 24.82 7.84 -35.63
N LEU A 636 26.13 8.06 -35.67
CA LEU A 636 27.01 8.30 -34.52
C LEU A 636 27.30 7.08 -33.65
N GLY A 637 27.09 5.87 -34.10
CA GLY A 637 27.44 4.65 -33.34
C GLY A 637 28.68 3.99 -33.91
N ASP A 638 29.60 3.54 -33.06
CA ASP A 638 30.86 2.87 -33.45
C ASP A 638 30.72 1.35 -33.50
N PHE A 639 29.71 0.77 -32.83
CA PHE A 639 29.59 -0.65 -32.60
C PHE A 639 28.26 -1.23 -33.06
N ARG A 640 28.30 -2.47 -33.55
CA ARG A 640 27.11 -3.27 -33.87
C ARG A 640 26.98 -4.40 -32.87
N TYR A 641 25.89 -4.41 -32.16
CA TYR A 641 25.59 -5.45 -31.15
C TYR A 641 24.09 -5.64 -30.99
N ASP A 642 23.71 -6.77 -30.40
CA ASP A 642 22.36 -7.05 -29.96
C ASP A 642 22.39 -7.41 -28.47
N LYS A 643 21.49 -6.86 -27.66
CA LYS A 643 21.33 -7.21 -26.24
C LYS A 643 19.95 -7.78 -26.04
N LEU A 644 19.85 -8.89 -25.33
CA LEU A 644 18.60 -9.49 -24.90
C LEU A 644 18.64 -9.67 -23.40
N ASN A 645 17.63 -9.16 -22.71
CA ASN A 645 17.51 -9.28 -21.26
C ASN A 645 16.09 -9.74 -20.89
N PHE A 646 16.01 -10.74 -20.02
CA PHE A 646 14.80 -11.24 -19.41
C PHE A 646 14.88 -11.04 -17.90
N TYR A 647 13.84 -10.41 -17.31
CA TYR A 647 13.72 -10.17 -15.89
C TYR A 647 12.42 -10.75 -15.37
N LEU A 648 12.49 -11.43 -14.22
CA LEU A 648 11.34 -11.95 -13.51
C LEU A 648 11.49 -11.62 -12.02
N TYR A 649 10.47 -11.03 -11.45
CA TYR A 649 10.32 -10.83 -10.01
C TYR A 649 9.05 -11.52 -9.52
N GLN A 650 9.14 -12.22 -8.39
CA GLN A 650 7.97 -12.80 -7.76
C GLN A 650 8.07 -12.78 -6.24
N LYS A 651 6.91 -12.53 -5.59
CA LYS A 651 6.67 -12.67 -4.16
C LYS A 651 5.72 -13.84 -3.95
N ILE A 652 6.11 -14.80 -3.12
CA ILE A 652 5.30 -15.98 -2.77
C ILE A 652 5.09 -16.00 -1.27
N ASN A 653 3.84 -16.12 -0.85
CA ASN A 653 3.49 -16.42 0.52
C ASN A 653 3.63 -17.94 0.75
N VAL A 654 4.50 -18.34 1.66
CA VAL A 654 4.79 -19.74 2.01
C VAL A 654 4.07 -20.11 3.31
N SER A 655 2.84 -19.65 3.48
CA SER A 655 2.01 -19.96 4.64
C SER A 655 2.70 -19.55 5.96
N LEU A 656 2.76 -20.47 6.93
CA LEU A 656 3.41 -20.29 8.23
C LEU A 656 4.89 -19.92 8.15
N LEU A 657 5.56 -20.34 7.10
CA LEU A 657 7.00 -20.09 6.95
C LEU A 657 7.31 -18.66 6.53
N GLY A 658 6.31 -17.85 6.21
CA GLY A 658 6.50 -16.45 5.85
C GLY A 658 6.49 -16.17 4.35
N VAL A 659 7.36 -15.27 3.88
CA VAL A 659 7.31 -14.76 2.51
C VAL A 659 8.64 -14.96 1.80
N SER A 660 8.60 -15.59 0.63
CA SER A 660 9.75 -15.71 -0.28
C SER A 660 9.66 -14.65 -1.39
N ARG A 661 10.79 -14.03 -1.69
CA ARG A 661 10.96 -13.15 -2.86
C ARG A 661 12.14 -13.66 -3.68
N TYR A 662 11.97 -13.72 -4.98
CA TYR A 662 13.07 -14.02 -5.88
C TYR A 662 13.04 -13.15 -7.12
N GLU A 663 14.23 -12.85 -7.57
CA GLU A 663 14.50 -12.05 -8.76
C GLU A 663 15.42 -12.86 -9.66
N LEU A 664 15.02 -13.07 -10.88
CA LEU A 664 15.81 -13.71 -11.92
C LEU A 664 16.09 -12.68 -13.01
N ASP A 665 17.37 -12.49 -13.31
CA ASP A 665 17.85 -11.60 -14.38
C ASP A 665 18.77 -12.43 -15.31
N VAL A 666 18.34 -12.60 -16.54
CA VAL A 666 19.08 -13.37 -17.57
C VAL A 666 19.35 -12.47 -18.76
N GLY A 667 20.60 -12.41 -19.18
CA GLY A 667 20.96 -11.57 -20.29
C GLY A 667 22.05 -12.15 -21.19
N LYS A 668 22.03 -11.67 -22.43
CA LYS A 668 23.08 -11.98 -23.42
C LYS A 668 23.33 -10.80 -24.33
N ILE A 669 24.61 -10.53 -24.55
CA ILE A 669 25.09 -9.53 -25.50
C ILE A 669 25.79 -10.30 -26.66
N PHE A 670 25.38 -10.00 -27.86
CA PHE A 670 25.92 -10.56 -29.08
C PHE A 670 26.74 -9.47 -29.82
N GLY A 671 27.91 -9.84 -30.37
CA GLY A 671 28.83 -8.91 -30.98
C GLY A 671 29.97 -8.50 -30.06
N ALA A 672 31.00 -7.89 -30.62
CA ALA A 672 32.13 -7.36 -29.89
C ALA A 672 31.81 -5.92 -29.44
N VAL A 673 32.02 -5.63 -28.17
CA VAL A 673 31.68 -4.35 -27.53
C VAL A 673 32.79 -3.92 -26.56
N PRO A 674 32.97 -2.62 -26.29
CA PRO A 674 33.83 -2.15 -25.24
C PRO A 674 33.38 -2.68 -23.85
N TYR A 675 34.34 -2.76 -22.93
CA TYR A 675 34.10 -3.20 -21.55
C TYR A 675 32.93 -2.48 -20.88
N GLY A 676 32.82 -1.19 -21.05
CA GLY A 676 31.74 -0.38 -20.48
C GLY A 676 30.32 -0.72 -20.99
N LEU A 677 30.21 -1.43 -22.13
CA LEU A 677 28.91 -1.89 -22.65
C LEU A 677 28.56 -3.33 -22.28
N LEU A 678 29.51 -4.08 -21.70
CA LEU A 678 29.27 -5.40 -21.14
C LEU A 678 28.42 -5.31 -19.85
N LYS A 679 27.87 -6.43 -19.41
CA LYS A 679 27.16 -6.49 -18.13
C LYS A 679 28.17 -6.57 -16.98
N ASN A 680 28.40 -5.44 -16.36
CA ASN A 680 29.14 -5.39 -15.09
C ASN A 680 28.14 -5.65 -13.95
N HIS A 681 28.40 -6.69 -13.15
CA HIS A 681 27.52 -7.05 -12.05
C HIS A 681 27.77 -6.15 -10.86
N LEU A 682 26.70 -5.60 -10.31
CA LEU A 682 26.77 -4.62 -9.25
C LEU A 682 27.21 -5.26 -7.94
N GLY A 683 28.39 -4.90 -7.45
CA GLY A 683 28.87 -5.20 -6.11
C GLY A 683 28.42 -4.17 -5.08
N ASN A 684 28.74 -4.39 -3.81
CA ASN A 684 28.44 -3.48 -2.73
C ASN A 684 29.70 -3.17 -1.91
N GLU A 685 30.22 -1.96 -2.06
CA GLU A 685 31.35 -1.48 -1.26
C GLU A 685 30.91 -0.55 -0.10
N MET A 686 29.59 -0.37 0.05
CA MET A 686 29.02 0.46 1.11
C MET A 686 28.54 -0.41 2.26
N ILE A 687 28.51 0.17 3.45
CA ILE A 687 27.95 -0.47 4.66
C ILE A 687 26.42 -0.65 4.61
N PHE A 688 25.75 0.02 3.68
CA PHE A 688 24.31 -0.07 3.54
C PHE A 688 23.91 -1.23 2.64
N TYR A 689 23.01 -2.06 3.13
CA TYR A 689 22.42 -3.12 2.33
C TYR A 689 21.65 -2.57 1.13
N THR A 690 21.86 -3.20 -0.02
CA THR A 690 21.00 -2.99 -1.20
C THR A 690 20.57 -4.30 -1.81
N SER A 691 19.30 -4.39 -2.20
CA SER A 691 18.77 -5.57 -2.90
C SER A 691 19.24 -5.65 -4.35
N ALA A 692 19.75 -4.57 -4.90
CA ALA A 692 20.19 -4.49 -6.29
C ALA A 692 21.59 -5.06 -6.53
N ALA A 693 22.42 -5.21 -5.49
CA ALA A 693 23.81 -5.63 -5.58
C ALA A 693 24.07 -6.98 -4.91
N PHE A 694 25.21 -7.59 -5.26
CA PHE A 694 25.84 -8.69 -4.53
C PHE A 694 26.65 -8.07 -3.38
N ASN A 695 26.37 -8.46 -2.15
CA ASN A 695 26.85 -7.72 -0.98
C ASN A 695 28.30 -8.05 -0.59
N THR A 696 28.86 -9.21 -1.02
CA THR A 696 30.27 -9.56 -0.81
C THR A 696 31.12 -9.38 -2.07
N MET A 697 30.54 -8.83 -3.15
CA MET A 697 31.21 -8.52 -4.41
C MET A 697 31.71 -7.07 -4.40
N ASN A 698 32.88 -6.81 -4.97
CA ASN A 698 33.37 -5.47 -5.22
C ASN A 698 32.79 -4.88 -6.52
N PHE A 699 32.85 -3.57 -6.69
CA PHE A 699 32.48 -2.93 -7.96
C PHE A 699 33.40 -3.44 -9.07
N ASN A 700 32.82 -3.72 -10.24
CA ASN A 700 33.50 -4.18 -11.45
C ASN A 700 34.30 -5.49 -11.28
N GLU A 701 34.03 -6.27 -10.24
CA GLU A 701 34.74 -7.55 -9.99
C GLU A 701 34.35 -8.63 -11.02
N PHE A 702 33.08 -8.65 -11.41
CA PHE A 702 32.56 -9.65 -12.35
C PHE A 702 31.88 -8.99 -13.54
N THR A 703 32.31 -9.35 -14.74
CA THR A 703 31.78 -8.85 -16.01
C THR A 703 31.42 -10.01 -16.92
N SER A 704 30.34 -9.89 -17.68
CA SER A 704 29.88 -10.95 -18.57
C SER A 704 29.19 -10.43 -19.81
N ASN A 705 29.25 -11.21 -20.89
CA ASN A 705 28.43 -11.02 -22.08
C ASN A 705 27.18 -11.91 -22.11
N GLN A 706 27.15 -12.97 -21.27
CA GLN A 706 25.98 -13.78 -21.01
C GLN A 706 25.94 -14.15 -19.53
N TYR A 707 24.75 -14.07 -18.91
CA TYR A 707 24.62 -14.30 -17.49
C TYR A 707 23.24 -14.76 -17.09
N LEU A 708 23.20 -15.40 -15.91
CA LEU A 708 22.02 -15.71 -15.13
C LEU A 708 22.29 -15.27 -13.69
N SER A 709 21.50 -14.32 -13.20
CA SER A 709 21.55 -13.85 -11.82
C SER A 709 20.26 -14.24 -11.12
N LEU A 710 20.36 -14.94 -10.01
CA LEU A 710 19.23 -15.31 -9.16
C LEU A 710 19.47 -14.71 -7.77
N ARG A 711 18.55 -13.89 -7.30
CA ARG A 711 18.54 -13.38 -5.94
C ARG A 711 17.30 -13.88 -5.24
N TYR A 712 17.50 -14.63 -4.15
CA TYR A 712 16.46 -15.21 -3.32
C TYR A 712 16.51 -14.62 -1.93
N ARG A 713 15.34 -14.28 -1.39
CA ARG A 713 15.19 -13.79 -0.05
C ARG A 713 13.96 -14.37 0.60
N HIS A 714 14.13 -14.90 1.81
CA HIS A 714 13.05 -15.45 2.60
C HIS A 714 12.88 -14.69 3.92
N PHE A 715 11.70 -14.18 4.15
CA PHE A 715 11.31 -13.50 5.38
C PHE A 715 10.53 -14.49 6.22
N PHE A 716 11.09 -14.97 7.31
CA PHE A 716 10.43 -15.91 8.22
C PHE A 716 9.36 -15.25 9.07
N GLU A 717 9.20 -13.92 8.96
CA GLU A 717 8.35 -13.12 9.82
C GLU A 717 8.63 -13.43 11.30
N GLY A 718 7.61 -13.77 12.10
CA GLY A 718 7.84 -14.21 13.50
C GLY A 718 8.01 -15.72 13.68
N PHE A 719 7.92 -16.54 12.62
CA PHE A 719 7.83 -18.00 12.72
C PHE A 719 8.95 -18.65 13.54
N VAL A 720 10.18 -18.20 13.40
CA VAL A 720 11.35 -18.75 14.13
C VAL A 720 11.52 -18.06 15.48
N LEU A 721 11.69 -16.73 15.49
CA LEU A 721 12.13 -15.99 16.67
C LEU A 721 11.05 -15.78 17.72
N ASN A 722 9.76 -15.78 17.33
CA ASN A 722 8.65 -15.69 18.28
C ASN A 722 8.50 -16.95 19.16
N LYS A 723 9.13 -18.06 18.77
CA LYS A 723 9.14 -19.30 19.57
C LYS A 723 10.20 -19.32 20.66
N ILE A 724 11.16 -18.40 20.62
CA ILE A 724 12.26 -18.35 21.57
C ILE A 724 11.90 -17.40 22.71
N PRO A 725 11.75 -17.88 23.96
CA PRO A 725 11.54 -17.03 25.13
C PRO A 725 12.58 -15.91 25.18
N LEU A 726 12.25 -14.73 25.68
CA LEU A 726 13.06 -13.50 25.70
C LEU A 726 13.19 -12.84 24.30
N ILE A 727 13.58 -13.54 23.25
CA ILE A 727 13.73 -12.95 21.89
C ILE A 727 12.39 -12.50 21.35
N LYS A 728 11.30 -13.22 21.62
CA LYS A 728 9.96 -12.84 21.20
C LYS A 728 9.54 -11.41 21.63
N GLN A 729 10.06 -10.94 22.79
CA GLN A 729 9.77 -9.59 23.29
C GLN A 729 10.41 -8.49 22.44
N LEU A 730 11.52 -8.81 21.75
CA LEU A 730 12.22 -7.89 20.87
C LEU A 730 11.49 -7.73 19.52
N LYS A 731 10.53 -8.62 19.21
CA LYS A 731 9.81 -8.67 17.93
C LYS A 731 10.72 -8.75 16.71
N TRP A 732 11.92 -9.32 16.88
CA TRP A 732 12.86 -9.51 15.79
C TRP A 732 12.33 -10.55 14.79
N ARG A 733 12.69 -10.38 13.53
CA ARG A 733 12.29 -11.28 12.43
C ARG A 733 13.54 -11.75 11.70
N LEU A 734 13.61 -13.06 11.47
CA LEU A 734 14.71 -13.65 10.74
C LEU A 734 14.50 -13.50 9.24
N VAL A 735 15.59 -13.23 8.52
CA VAL A 735 15.64 -13.20 7.06
C VAL A 735 16.78 -14.09 6.60
N ALA A 736 16.57 -14.86 5.53
CA ALA A 736 17.62 -15.60 4.84
C ALA A 736 17.76 -15.07 3.40
N ASN A 737 18.99 -15.03 2.91
CA ASN A 737 19.34 -14.60 1.57
C ASN A 737 20.19 -15.65 0.89
N ALA A 738 19.97 -15.85 -0.41
CA ALA A 738 20.83 -16.68 -1.25
C ALA A 738 20.92 -16.04 -2.65
N ASN A 739 22.10 -15.59 -3.02
CA ASN A 739 22.35 -14.96 -4.30
C ASN A 739 23.32 -15.80 -5.11
N LEU A 740 22.99 -16.00 -6.36
CA LEU A 740 23.76 -16.80 -7.31
C LEU A 740 23.95 -16.00 -8.60
N LEU A 741 25.17 -16.02 -9.12
CA LEU A 741 25.47 -15.43 -10.40
C LEU A 741 26.30 -16.43 -11.22
N TYR A 742 25.75 -16.81 -12.36
CA TYR A 742 26.46 -17.54 -13.39
C TYR A 742 26.73 -16.61 -14.55
N GLY A 743 27.98 -16.46 -14.95
CA GLY A 743 28.38 -15.57 -16.01
C GLY A 743 29.48 -16.17 -16.88
N ASN A 744 29.63 -15.63 -18.06
CA ASN A 744 30.70 -15.96 -18.97
C ASN A 744 31.08 -14.74 -19.81
N LEU A 745 32.34 -14.59 -20.10
CA LEU A 745 32.87 -13.59 -21.04
C LEU A 745 33.77 -14.29 -22.05
N LYS A 746 33.36 -14.24 -23.30
CA LYS A 746 34.15 -14.82 -24.38
C LYS A 746 35.07 -13.78 -24.97
N GLU A 747 36.35 -14.09 -25.24
CA GLU A 747 37.34 -13.19 -25.84
C GLU A 747 36.84 -12.54 -27.14
N GLN A 748 36.13 -13.32 -27.97
CA GLN A 748 35.53 -12.80 -29.23
C GLN A 748 34.50 -11.67 -29.04
N ASN A 749 34.05 -11.42 -27.78
CA ASN A 749 33.14 -10.35 -27.46
C ASN A 749 33.85 -9.11 -26.89
N LEU A 750 35.14 -9.18 -26.67
CA LEU A 750 36.01 -8.05 -26.36
C LEU A 750 36.57 -7.43 -27.64
N ILE A 751 36.76 -6.15 -27.60
CA ILE A 751 37.43 -5.41 -28.67
C ILE A 751 38.93 -5.49 -28.38
N GLU A 752 39.77 -5.81 -29.42
CA GLU A 752 41.21 -6.02 -29.29
C GLU A 752 41.95 -4.78 -28.73
N HIS A 753 41.43 -3.57 -29.00
CA HIS A 753 41.89 -2.31 -28.42
C HIS A 753 40.70 -1.57 -27.79
N ASP A 754 40.38 -1.97 -26.57
CA ASP A 754 39.29 -1.34 -25.84
C ASP A 754 39.71 0.05 -25.35
N PRO A 755 39.12 1.13 -25.88
CA PRO A 755 39.48 2.49 -25.48
C PRO A 755 39.14 2.80 -24.01
N THR A 756 38.43 1.92 -23.34
CA THR A 756 38.05 2.09 -21.93
C THR A 756 39.01 1.47 -20.94
N ILE A 757 40.02 0.73 -21.45
CA ILE A 757 40.99 -0.01 -20.65
C ILE A 757 42.38 0.58 -20.92
N HIS A 758 43.02 1.11 -19.93
CA HIS A 758 44.31 1.82 -20.05
C HIS A 758 45.52 0.96 -19.62
N ASP A 759 45.28 -0.29 -19.14
CA ASP A 759 46.35 -1.12 -18.62
C ASP A 759 46.16 -2.56 -19.11
N ASP A 760 47.20 -3.10 -19.76
CA ASP A 760 47.20 -4.50 -20.24
C ASP A 760 47.09 -5.52 -19.12
N ASP A 761 47.56 -5.20 -17.90
CA ASP A 761 47.38 -5.99 -16.71
C ASP A 761 45.89 -6.08 -16.26
N TYR A 762 45.08 -5.10 -16.62
CA TYR A 762 43.65 -5.07 -16.29
C TYR A 762 42.86 -6.09 -17.13
N LEU A 763 43.23 -6.31 -18.40
CA LEU A 763 42.63 -7.34 -19.25
C LEU A 763 42.82 -8.74 -18.67
N ALA A 764 43.99 -9.02 -18.12
CA ALA A 764 44.32 -10.30 -17.48
C ALA A 764 43.46 -10.55 -16.20
N ASN A 765 42.98 -9.50 -15.58
CA ASN A 765 42.13 -9.53 -14.39
C ASN A 765 40.64 -9.37 -14.69
N LEU A 766 40.28 -9.07 -15.94
CA LEU A 766 38.90 -9.02 -16.39
C LEU A 766 38.32 -10.42 -16.53
N ASN A 767 37.47 -10.86 -15.69
CA ASN A 767 36.76 -12.12 -15.82
C ASN A 767 37.31 -13.29 -14.99
N PRO A 768 37.06 -13.22 -13.72
CA PRO A 768 37.35 -14.35 -12.83
C PRO A 768 36.35 -15.50 -12.94
N PHE A 769 35.32 -15.43 -13.83
CA PHE A 769 34.35 -16.51 -13.93
C PHE A 769 35.00 -17.82 -14.43
N HIS A 770 34.90 -18.86 -13.63
CA HIS A 770 35.14 -20.22 -14.07
C HIS A 770 33.92 -20.72 -14.85
N PRO A 771 34.11 -21.41 -15.99
CA PRO A 771 33.01 -21.81 -16.87
C PRO A 771 31.88 -22.61 -16.23
N ASN A 772 32.18 -23.30 -15.13
CA ASN A 772 31.24 -24.24 -14.46
C ASN A 772 30.95 -23.88 -12.99
N ILE A 773 31.50 -22.80 -12.48
CA ILE A 773 31.34 -22.42 -11.06
C ILE A 773 30.60 -21.10 -10.97
N PRO A 774 29.35 -21.08 -10.51
CA PRO A 774 28.65 -19.82 -10.26
C PRO A 774 29.25 -19.11 -9.04
N TYR A 775 29.21 -17.77 -9.04
CA TYR A 775 29.43 -17.00 -7.83
C TYR A 775 28.24 -17.19 -6.88
N ILE A 776 28.50 -17.46 -5.60
CA ILE A 776 27.48 -17.70 -4.60
C ILE A 776 27.78 -16.90 -3.36
N GLU A 777 26.77 -16.19 -2.86
CA GLU A 777 26.77 -15.63 -1.52
C GLU A 777 25.51 -16.07 -0.76
N LEU A 778 25.69 -16.43 0.50
CA LEU A 778 24.62 -16.78 1.42
C LEU A 778 24.57 -15.75 2.55
N GLY A 779 23.36 -15.36 2.95
CA GLY A 779 23.19 -14.38 3.98
C GLY A 779 22.06 -14.73 4.95
N TYR A 780 22.16 -14.20 6.13
CA TYR A 780 21.09 -14.18 7.12
C TYR A 780 21.03 -12.80 7.76
N GLY A 781 19.88 -12.44 8.23
CA GLY A 781 19.68 -11.13 8.83
C GLY A 781 18.55 -11.11 9.84
N VAL A 782 18.55 -10.06 10.62
CA VAL A 782 17.51 -9.79 11.60
C VAL A 782 16.88 -8.43 11.30
N GLU A 783 15.58 -8.44 11.07
CA GLU A 783 14.77 -7.23 10.95
C GLU A 783 14.21 -6.78 12.30
N ASN A 784 13.76 -5.54 12.33
CA ASN A 784 13.11 -4.92 13.48
C ASN A 784 14.04 -4.66 14.66
N VAL A 785 15.33 -4.56 14.41
CA VAL A 785 16.31 -4.15 15.42
C VAL A 785 16.01 -2.69 15.81
N PHE A 786 15.71 -2.45 17.11
CA PHE A 786 15.22 -1.16 17.60
C PHE A 786 14.02 -0.59 16.84
N LYS A 787 13.19 -1.44 16.24
CA LYS A 787 12.00 -1.11 15.41
C LYS A 787 12.30 -0.45 14.05
N PHE A 788 13.55 -0.11 13.72
CA PHE A 788 13.91 0.64 12.53
C PHE A 788 14.92 -0.05 11.63
N PHE A 789 15.83 -0.79 12.22
CA PHE A 789 16.99 -1.30 11.51
C PHE A 789 16.81 -2.75 11.11
N ARG A 790 17.45 -3.09 10.03
CA ARG A 790 17.74 -4.44 9.63
C ARG A 790 19.25 -4.61 9.57
N VAL A 791 19.76 -5.71 10.07
CA VAL A 791 21.16 -6.07 10.02
C VAL A 791 21.26 -7.39 9.28
N ASP A 792 22.01 -7.40 8.20
CA ASP A 792 22.27 -8.58 7.38
C ASP A 792 23.74 -8.95 7.44
N PHE A 793 24.02 -10.22 7.37
CA PHE A 793 25.36 -10.79 7.33
C PHE A 793 25.47 -11.66 6.09
N PHE A 794 26.42 -11.39 5.22
CA PHE A 794 26.65 -12.13 4.01
C PHE A 794 27.99 -12.86 4.03
N HIS A 795 27.99 -14.09 3.54
CA HIS A 795 29.17 -14.92 3.39
C HIS A 795 29.35 -15.26 1.90
N ARG A 796 30.54 -14.98 1.39
CA ARG A 796 30.97 -15.40 0.07
C ARG A 796 31.42 -16.85 0.12
N MET A 797 30.83 -17.70 -0.72
CA MET A 797 31.01 -19.14 -0.62
C MET A 797 32.13 -19.65 -1.50
N ASN A 798 32.53 -18.87 -2.52
CA ASN A 798 33.57 -19.27 -3.47
C ASN A 798 34.29 -18.03 -4.05
N TYR A 799 35.26 -18.22 -4.95
CA TYR A 799 36.12 -17.16 -5.47
C TYR A 799 36.83 -16.36 -4.37
N LEU A 800 37.23 -17.04 -3.30
CA LEU A 800 37.89 -16.42 -2.16
C LEU A 800 39.37 -16.13 -2.42
N ASP A 801 39.90 -16.70 -3.45
CA ASP A 801 41.28 -16.56 -3.95
C ASP A 801 41.51 -15.29 -4.78
N LEU A 802 40.44 -14.59 -5.15
CA LEU A 802 40.54 -13.36 -5.94
C LEU A 802 41.15 -12.20 -5.13
N PRO A 803 41.94 -11.33 -5.76
CA PRO A 803 42.45 -10.14 -5.13
C PRO A 803 41.34 -9.29 -4.53
N ALA A 804 41.51 -8.85 -3.29
CA ALA A 804 40.54 -8.07 -2.54
C ALA A 804 39.15 -8.73 -2.34
N ALA A 805 39.04 -10.07 -2.52
CA ALA A 805 37.80 -10.77 -2.21
C ALA A 805 37.37 -10.56 -0.76
N LYS A 806 36.09 -10.21 -0.55
CA LYS A 806 35.51 -10.06 0.78
C LYS A 806 34.81 -11.36 1.16
N PRO A 807 35.36 -12.14 2.13
CA PRO A 807 34.71 -13.38 2.53
C PRO A 807 33.42 -13.13 3.32
N PHE A 808 33.28 -11.94 3.90
CA PHE A 808 32.18 -11.54 4.78
C PHE A 808 31.85 -10.06 4.64
N HIS A 809 30.59 -9.75 4.72
CA HIS A 809 30.06 -8.37 4.71
C HIS A 809 28.98 -8.23 5.76
#